data_55e77615b11e6242f97bcac9db2c34cc
#
_entry.id   55e77615b11e6242f97bcac9db2c34cc
#
_cell.length_a   1.000
_cell.length_b   1.000
_cell.length_c   1.000
_cell.angle_alpha   90.00
_cell.angle_beta   90.00
_cell.angle_gamma   90.00
#
_symmetry.space_group_name_H-M   'P 1'
#
loop_
_entity.id
_entity.type
_entity.pdbx_description
1 polymer ?
#
loop_
_entity_poly.entity_id
_entity_poly.type
_entity_poly.pdbx_seq_one_letter_code
_entity_poly.pdbx_strand_id
1 'polypeptide(L)'
;MKAKTSFTLIIIFLITVTCLFVKAQESEEPKSPLLDSWEQYLNLKKDSEFGLQWISIGPVMNSARVEAVQCDPIHQGTMYVAFGSGNLWKTTNHGLNWKPIFENQSALGIGDIALAPSNPDIIWLGSGESLKKARNFTMPGTGVFRSDDGGNTWKNMGLHDSYHIGEIAVHPKNPDIVFVAVMGHFWSTNKNRGLYRSIDGGKTWEHVLCVNERTGANDVVIAPSDPNIVYVSMWENNPGIYGKESGIYKSTDSGKTWARLKGGFPDGPKTGRIGLAVSWSNPDKVYALLDNLNKKRNLAAEVYRTLDGGKTWERTHKDELLIFPGIGWYFTDCYLNPKNDEEIFALGVRIAHSTDGGKRFELIGGDVFHIFPSPADPLHLDHCELWINPLNPNHLALGNDGGLYVSYDKGKSWMHYNNIPAGEFYDISVDNQDPYYVYGGVQDDSSVFGPAKEWKPKYPDGWKYVWIDAWSGGDGCFTIPDPEDPNTVYFSSQYGGVMRKNIKADRSVSIRPRLPKGHKGNLAYTFVAPYFISLHNHLTLYHAGNYVFKSLNRGDSWKLISPDLAKSSYKEKISIAMGAIAESPLEPGLLYAGTDRGAFWATNNDGIEWTEHSKGLPNRYIRSICPSRFNKSRVYIAITGINDDDLKKYLFVSEDYGKTWKSITSNLPDEVAYVILEDPVSENILYAGMYRGVYISTDRGQTWSLLGPEMAATCISDLVIQEREMDLVAGTHGRGIYKMNIRPIQQAFEKGNPQSHVLFKTPVARFPWINDTHRDPKYSTVEKVPITFYLMKDAEVTISVKNNKDKLIWSTPFMARRGFNQFRWDLVREKVDSPQPYFVHYYKFATPGTYEIQISGDEIDLKGKLTIIERKSPDL
;
A
#
# COMPACT_ATOMS: atom_id res chain seq x y z
N MET A 1 -62.64 -7.16 -57.07
CA MET A 1 -61.23 -7.40 -56.90
C MET A 1 -60.73 -6.63 -55.70
N LYS A 2 -60.32 -7.35 -54.63
CA LYS A 2 -60.03 -6.79 -53.32
C LYS A 2 -58.55 -6.50 -53.23
N ALA A 3 -58.18 -5.23 -52.96
CA ALA A 3 -56.82 -4.83 -52.63
C ALA A 3 -56.55 -5.17 -51.13
N LYS A 4 -55.46 -5.90 -50.86
CA LYS A 4 -54.97 -6.16 -49.47
C LYS A 4 -53.88 -5.14 -49.20
N THR A 5 -54.14 -4.27 -48.22
CA THR A 5 -53.19 -3.38 -47.61
C THR A 5 -52.52 -4.11 -46.44
N SER A 6 -51.19 -4.35 -46.55
CA SER A 6 -50.40 -4.89 -45.45
C SER A 6 -49.95 -3.74 -44.56
N PHE A 7 -50.39 -3.74 -43.30
CA PHE A 7 -49.83 -2.91 -42.26
C PHE A 7 -48.64 -3.64 -41.63
N THR A 8 -47.45 -3.07 -41.77
CA THR A 8 -46.25 -3.54 -41.07
C THR A 8 -46.20 -2.86 -39.72
N LEU A 9 -46.45 -3.62 -38.67
CA LEU A 9 -46.34 -3.17 -37.28
C LEU A 9 -44.85 -3.22 -36.89
N ILE A 10 -44.21 -2.08 -36.68
CA ILE A 10 -42.89 -1.95 -36.07
C ILE A 10 -43.11 -2.09 -34.57
N ILE A 11 -42.77 -3.25 -34.01
CA ILE A 11 -42.71 -3.47 -32.58
C ILE A 11 -41.36 -2.96 -32.08
N ILE A 12 -41.36 -1.79 -31.45
CA ILE A 12 -40.23 -1.30 -30.69
C ILE A 12 -40.19 -2.06 -29.36
N PHE A 13 -39.26 -2.98 -29.21
CA PHE A 13 -38.98 -3.65 -27.93
C PHE A 13 -38.30 -2.65 -27.00
N LEU A 14 -39.08 -1.92 -26.17
CA LEU A 14 -38.59 -1.27 -24.99
C LEU A 14 -38.34 -2.39 -23.95
N ILE A 15 -37.07 -2.76 -23.76
CA ILE A 15 -36.68 -3.55 -22.59
C ILE A 15 -36.57 -2.58 -21.41
N THR A 16 -37.69 -2.35 -20.73
CA THR A 16 -37.68 -1.75 -19.38
C THR A 16 -37.16 -2.79 -18.41
N VAL A 17 -35.89 -2.66 -18.04
CA VAL A 17 -35.36 -3.34 -16.86
C VAL A 17 -36.01 -2.70 -15.65
N THR A 18 -37.09 -3.30 -15.17
CA THR A 18 -37.72 -2.93 -13.90
C THR A 18 -36.80 -3.42 -12.77
N CYS A 19 -35.84 -2.60 -12.34
CA CYS A 19 -35.35 -2.70 -11.00
C CYS A 19 -36.51 -2.40 -10.06
N LEU A 20 -36.91 -3.37 -9.28
CA LEU A 20 -37.89 -3.21 -8.22
C LEU A 20 -37.47 -2.05 -7.31
N PHE A 21 -38.23 -0.98 -7.31
CA PHE A 21 -38.10 0.08 -6.31
C PHE A 21 -38.42 -0.53 -4.95
N VAL A 22 -37.40 -0.98 -4.23
CA VAL A 22 -37.51 -1.24 -2.80
C VAL A 22 -37.48 0.14 -2.15
N LYS A 23 -38.67 0.63 -1.76
CA LYS A 23 -38.77 1.75 -0.85
C LYS A 23 -37.90 1.42 0.36
N ALA A 24 -36.90 2.27 0.63
CA ALA A 24 -36.07 2.16 1.81
C ALA A 24 -36.93 2.15 3.07
N GLN A 25 -37.13 0.95 3.61
CA GLN A 25 -37.33 0.77 5.02
C GLN A 25 -35.96 1.04 5.63
N GLU A 26 -35.87 1.78 6.71
CA GLU A 26 -34.66 1.92 7.54
C GLU A 26 -34.24 0.54 8.08
N SER A 27 -33.73 -0.30 7.22
CA SER A 27 -32.95 -1.45 7.62
C SER A 27 -31.53 -0.93 7.72
N GLU A 28 -30.94 -0.92 8.90
CA GLU A 28 -29.49 -0.74 9.08
C GLU A 28 -28.79 -1.56 7.98
N GLU A 29 -28.01 -0.88 7.11
CA GLU A 29 -27.15 -1.59 6.17
C GLU A 29 -26.33 -2.61 6.97
N PRO A 30 -26.23 -3.87 6.54
CA PRO A 30 -25.38 -4.83 7.25
C PRO A 30 -23.98 -4.24 7.35
N LYS A 31 -23.46 -4.11 8.55
CA LYS A 31 -22.09 -3.61 8.79
C LYS A 31 -21.11 -4.42 7.95
N SER A 32 -20.23 -3.73 7.26
CA SER A 32 -19.12 -4.38 6.55
C SER A 32 -18.20 -5.06 7.57
N PRO A 33 -17.71 -6.30 7.32
CA PRO A 33 -16.73 -6.96 8.18
C PRO A 33 -15.51 -6.09 8.48
N LEU A 34 -15.11 -5.22 7.55
CA LEU A 34 -14.02 -4.26 7.74
C LEU A 34 -14.33 -3.17 8.75
N LEU A 35 -15.60 -2.74 8.89
CA LEU A 35 -16.00 -1.79 9.93
C LEU A 35 -16.02 -2.45 11.29
N ASP A 36 -16.50 -3.69 11.40
CA ASP A 36 -16.48 -4.43 12.65
C ASP A 36 -15.05 -4.67 13.13
N SER A 37 -14.14 -5.04 12.22
CA SER A 37 -12.71 -5.19 12.55
C SER A 37 -12.05 -3.86 12.91
N TRP A 38 -12.48 -2.74 12.32
CA TRP A 38 -12.02 -1.41 12.70
C TRP A 38 -12.39 -1.04 14.14
N GLU A 39 -13.61 -1.31 14.55
CA GLU A 39 -14.04 -1.10 15.94
C GLU A 39 -13.22 -1.96 16.93
N GLN A 40 -12.96 -3.23 16.58
CA GLN A 40 -12.10 -4.11 17.37
C GLN A 40 -10.66 -3.58 17.45
N TYR A 41 -10.09 -3.10 16.33
CA TYR A 41 -8.78 -2.45 16.30
C TYR A 41 -8.72 -1.22 17.21
N LEU A 42 -9.73 -0.33 17.15
CA LEU A 42 -9.79 0.87 17.99
C LEU A 42 -9.84 0.53 19.49
N ASN A 43 -10.54 -0.54 19.87
CA ASN A 43 -10.57 -1.00 21.24
C ASN A 43 -9.18 -1.47 21.70
N LEU A 44 -8.50 -2.30 20.92
CA LEU A 44 -7.13 -2.73 21.22
C LEU A 44 -6.14 -1.55 21.24
N LYS A 45 -6.32 -0.57 20.36
CA LYS A 45 -5.51 0.66 20.34
C LYS A 45 -5.69 1.47 21.61
N LYS A 46 -6.92 1.62 22.09
CA LYS A 46 -7.25 2.34 23.32
C LYS A 46 -6.70 1.64 24.57
N ASP A 47 -6.79 0.32 24.59
CA ASP A 47 -6.47 -0.51 25.76
C ASP A 47 -5.02 -1.01 25.77
N SER A 48 -4.20 -0.61 24.77
CA SER A 48 -2.82 -1.08 24.68
C SER A 48 -1.95 -0.59 25.84
N GLU A 49 -1.26 -1.54 26.47
CA GLU A 49 -0.21 -1.30 27.48
C GLU A 49 1.19 -1.13 26.85
N PHE A 50 1.33 -1.18 25.52
CA PHE A 50 2.61 -1.13 24.79
C PHE A 50 2.82 0.23 24.10
N GLY A 51 2.82 1.31 24.86
CA GLY A 51 2.98 2.71 24.41
C GLY A 51 4.41 3.07 23.98
N LEU A 52 5.08 2.18 23.22
CA LEU A 52 6.36 2.45 22.57
C LEU A 52 6.15 3.12 21.21
N GLN A 53 7.12 3.89 20.75
CA GLN A 53 6.99 4.65 19.50
C GLN A 53 7.69 3.97 18.32
N TRP A 54 6.98 3.82 17.23
CA TRP A 54 7.53 3.47 15.95
C TRP A 54 8.24 4.68 15.31
N ILE A 55 9.41 4.45 14.74
CA ILE A 55 10.24 5.46 14.08
C ILE A 55 10.25 5.18 12.59
N SER A 56 9.70 6.09 11.78
CA SER A 56 9.81 6.00 10.32
C SER A 56 11.26 6.19 9.87
N ILE A 57 11.76 5.30 9.03
CA ILE A 57 13.10 5.34 8.46
C ILE A 57 13.12 5.59 6.95
N GLY A 58 11.96 5.83 6.36
CA GLY A 58 11.79 6.01 4.90
C GLY A 58 11.47 4.69 4.19
N PRO A 59 11.85 4.54 2.92
CA PRO A 59 12.34 5.55 2.00
C PRO A 59 11.30 6.61 1.62
N VAL A 60 11.79 7.70 0.99
CA VAL A 60 10.93 8.69 0.32
C VAL A 60 11.19 8.74 -1.19
N MET A 61 12.17 8.00 -1.66
CA MET A 61 12.45 7.82 -3.07
C MET A 61 11.38 6.94 -3.69
N ASN A 62 10.74 7.40 -4.72
CA ASN A 62 9.50 6.89 -5.29
C ASN A 62 8.47 6.52 -4.20
N SER A 63 7.31 7.10 -4.28
CA SER A 63 6.23 6.83 -3.34
C SER A 63 5.46 5.57 -3.76
N ALA A 64 4.41 5.23 -3.00
CA ALA A 64 3.42 4.24 -3.44
C ALA A 64 2.63 4.74 -4.67
N ARG A 65 1.86 3.83 -5.27
CA ARG A 65 0.93 4.15 -6.36
C ARG A 65 -0.03 5.26 -5.96
N VAL A 66 -0.05 6.32 -6.76
CA VAL A 66 -1.04 7.40 -6.66
C VAL A 66 -2.27 7.02 -7.49
N GLU A 67 -3.39 6.73 -6.84
CA GLU A 67 -4.67 6.41 -7.50
C GLU A 67 -5.43 7.65 -7.92
N ALA A 68 -5.36 8.74 -7.12
CA ALA A 68 -6.00 9.99 -7.48
C ALA A 68 -5.19 11.22 -7.03
N VAL A 69 -5.25 12.27 -7.81
CA VAL A 69 -4.64 13.57 -7.52
C VAL A 69 -5.61 14.71 -7.83
N GLN A 70 -5.79 15.60 -6.86
CA GLN A 70 -6.60 16.80 -7.05
C GLN A 70 -5.84 18.03 -6.56
N CYS A 71 -5.89 19.11 -7.34
CA CYS A 71 -5.33 20.40 -6.93
C CYS A 71 -6.44 21.44 -6.84
N ASP A 72 -6.36 22.32 -5.86
CA ASP A 72 -7.27 23.44 -5.75
C ASP A 72 -6.91 24.50 -6.84
N PRO A 73 -7.78 24.75 -7.80
CA PRO A 73 -7.48 25.71 -8.87
C PRO A 73 -7.43 27.15 -8.38
N ILE A 74 -8.02 27.45 -7.22
CA ILE A 74 -8.10 28.78 -6.61
C ILE A 74 -6.88 29.00 -5.70
N HIS A 75 -6.60 28.02 -4.80
CA HIS A 75 -5.47 28.06 -3.87
C HIS A 75 -4.32 27.21 -4.41
N GLN A 76 -3.61 27.74 -5.41
CA GLN A 76 -2.63 27.02 -6.25
C GLN A 76 -1.54 26.22 -5.52
N GLY A 77 -1.29 26.52 -4.23
CA GLY A 77 -0.35 25.75 -3.39
C GLY A 77 -0.95 24.51 -2.76
N THR A 78 -2.27 24.31 -2.88
CA THR A 78 -3.00 23.20 -2.25
C THR A 78 -3.16 22.04 -3.21
N MET A 79 -2.63 20.88 -2.83
CA MET A 79 -2.75 19.62 -3.56
C MET A 79 -3.12 18.49 -2.60
N TYR A 80 -3.88 17.56 -3.11
CA TYR A 80 -4.27 16.31 -2.44
C TYR A 80 -3.77 15.14 -3.29
N VAL A 81 -3.13 14.17 -2.63
CA VAL A 81 -2.59 12.96 -3.27
C VAL A 81 -3.09 11.75 -2.52
N ALA A 82 -3.84 10.92 -3.21
CA ALA A 82 -4.42 9.68 -2.68
C ALA A 82 -3.63 8.48 -3.18
N PHE A 83 -3.18 7.66 -2.24
CA PHE A 83 -2.46 6.43 -2.54
C PHE A 83 -3.38 5.23 -2.40
N GLY A 84 -3.21 4.24 -3.26
CA GLY A 84 -3.95 2.98 -3.22
C GLY A 84 -3.82 2.24 -1.88
N SER A 85 -2.69 2.39 -1.21
CA SER A 85 -2.40 1.77 0.09
C SER A 85 -1.82 2.73 1.13
N GLY A 86 -1.38 3.93 0.71
CA GLY A 86 -0.61 4.90 1.49
C GLY A 86 -1.41 6.04 2.11
N ASN A 87 -2.74 5.99 2.08
CA ASN A 87 -3.64 7.01 2.63
C ASN A 87 -3.71 8.32 1.82
N LEU A 88 -4.32 9.39 2.35
CA LEU A 88 -4.47 10.70 1.72
C LEU A 88 -3.53 11.74 2.32
N TRP A 89 -2.78 12.40 1.46
CA TRP A 89 -1.85 13.45 1.86
C TRP A 89 -2.23 14.81 1.28
N LYS A 90 -2.04 15.86 2.05
CA LYS A 90 -2.32 17.25 1.69
C LYS A 90 -1.08 18.11 1.84
N THR A 91 -0.85 18.99 0.86
CA THR A 91 0.05 20.15 0.97
C THR A 91 -0.73 21.44 0.80
N THR A 92 -0.22 22.54 1.35
CA THR A 92 -0.74 23.91 1.13
C THR A 92 0.36 24.86 0.69
N ASN A 93 1.53 24.35 0.32
CA ASN A 93 2.71 25.11 -0.01
C ASN A 93 3.50 24.50 -1.18
N HIS A 94 2.79 24.12 -2.24
CA HIS A 94 3.37 23.55 -3.46
C HIS A 94 4.24 22.30 -3.22
N GLY A 95 3.84 21.43 -2.31
CA GLY A 95 4.53 20.17 -2.04
C GLY A 95 5.82 20.28 -1.22
N LEU A 96 6.15 21.44 -0.66
CA LEU A 96 7.31 21.58 0.24
C LEU A 96 7.16 20.77 1.52
N ASN A 97 5.94 20.65 2.02
CA ASN A 97 5.58 19.79 3.15
C ASN A 97 4.25 19.11 2.89
N TRP A 98 4.15 17.87 3.34
CA TRP A 98 2.95 17.04 3.25
C TRP A 98 2.46 16.64 4.63
N LYS A 99 1.14 16.57 4.79
CA LYS A 99 0.48 16.10 6.00
C LYS A 99 -0.51 15.00 5.60
N PRO A 100 -0.46 13.81 6.24
CA PRO A 100 -1.52 12.82 6.08
C PRO A 100 -2.79 13.34 6.75
N ILE A 101 -3.94 13.18 6.11
CA ILE A 101 -5.22 13.77 6.58
C ILE A 101 -6.36 12.76 6.68
N PHE A 102 -6.10 11.46 6.48
CA PHE A 102 -7.12 10.42 6.53
C PHE A 102 -6.75 9.22 7.43
N GLU A 103 -5.69 9.32 8.25
CA GLU A 103 -5.10 8.22 9.04
C GLU A 103 -6.01 7.62 10.13
N ASN A 104 -7.02 8.36 10.57
CA ASN A 104 -7.95 7.94 11.63
C ASN A 104 -9.29 7.45 11.08
N GLN A 105 -9.29 6.95 9.85
CA GLN A 105 -10.47 6.40 9.20
C GLN A 105 -10.35 4.88 9.02
N SER A 106 -11.48 4.22 8.79
CA SER A 106 -11.59 2.76 8.74
C SER A 106 -10.94 2.12 7.51
N ALA A 107 -10.67 2.88 6.44
CA ALA A 107 -10.04 2.41 5.22
C ALA A 107 -8.56 2.81 5.15
N LEU A 108 -7.72 1.93 4.60
CA LEU A 108 -6.30 2.17 4.34
C LEU A 108 -6.07 2.68 2.91
N GLY A 109 -6.75 2.08 1.95
CA GLY A 109 -6.65 2.39 0.53
C GLY A 109 -7.71 3.39 0.06
N ILE A 110 -7.35 4.18 -0.94
CA ILE A 110 -8.23 5.13 -1.58
C ILE A 110 -8.28 4.81 -3.08
N GLY A 111 -9.48 4.81 -3.64
CA GLY A 111 -9.68 4.60 -5.07
C GLY A 111 -9.81 5.89 -5.84
N ASP A 112 -10.51 6.89 -5.25
CA ASP A 112 -10.65 8.19 -5.89
C ASP A 112 -10.96 9.31 -4.88
N ILE A 113 -10.66 10.56 -5.26
CA ILE A 113 -11.02 11.78 -4.55
C ILE A 113 -11.56 12.84 -5.52
N ALA A 114 -12.60 13.55 -5.12
CA ALA A 114 -13.18 14.65 -5.91
C ALA A 114 -13.37 15.91 -5.06
N LEU A 115 -12.79 17.02 -5.50
CA LEU A 115 -13.11 18.34 -4.95
C LEU A 115 -14.41 18.85 -5.59
N ALA A 116 -15.33 19.37 -4.78
CA ALA A 116 -16.54 19.97 -5.32
C ALA A 116 -16.19 21.27 -6.10
N PRO A 117 -16.52 21.38 -7.41
CA PRO A 117 -16.12 22.52 -8.22
C PRO A 117 -16.68 23.86 -7.72
N SER A 118 -17.81 23.84 -7.01
CA SER A 118 -18.43 25.03 -6.43
C SER A 118 -17.85 25.46 -5.08
N ASN A 119 -17.15 24.54 -4.38
CA ASN A 119 -16.49 24.79 -3.10
C ASN A 119 -15.42 23.73 -2.85
N PRO A 120 -14.13 23.99 -3.11
CA PRO A 120 -13.05 23.03 -2.98
C PRO A 120 -12.74 22.57 -1.53
N ASP A 121 -13.32 23.21 -0.50
CA ASP A 121 -13.26 22.71 0.87
C ASP A 121 -14.14 21.47 1.08
N ILE A 122 -15.11 21.22 0.18
CA ILE A 122 -15.92 20.00 0.19
C ILE A 122 -15.23 18.96 -0.65
N ILE A 123 -14.80 17.88 0.02
CA ILE A 123 -14.07 16.76 -0.59
C ILE A 123 -14.89 15.48 -0.42
N TRP A 124 -15.09 14.78 -1.52
CA TRP A 124 -15.59 13.42 -1.53
C TRP A 124 -14.43 12.46 -1.73
N LEU A 125 -14.47 11.30 -1.05
CA LEU A 125 -13.45 10.27 -1.11
C LEU A 125 -14.10 8.90 -1.21
N GLY A 126 -13.74 8.16 -2.25
CA GLY A 126 -14.05 6.76 -2.45
C GLY A 126 -12.94 5.88 -1.92
N SER A 127 -13.26 5.06 -0.91
CA SER A 127 -12.26 4.17 -0.33
C SER A 127 -12.14 2.85 -1.08
N GLY A 128 -10.99 2.21 -0.89
CA GLY A 128 -10.62 0.96 -1.55
C GLY A 128 -9.87 1.19 -2.85
N GLU A 129 -8.66 0.67 -2.91
CA GLU A 129 -7.77 0.77 -4.07
C GLU A 129 -8.51 0.45 -5.37
N SER A 130 -8.41 1.32 -6.38
CA SER A 130 -9.15 1.18 -7.64
C SER A 130 -8.53 0.16 -8.60
N LEU A 131 -7.67 -0.73 -8.10
CA LEU A 131 -7.07 -1.81 -8.84
C LEU A 131 -8.11 -2.65 -9.57
N LYS A 132 -7.84 -3.00 -10.79
CA LYS A 132 -8.77 -3.72 -11.66
C LYS A 132 -8.58 -5.24 -11.55
N LYS A 133 -7.44 -5.66 -11.03
CA LYS A 133 -7.12 -7.05 -10.71
C LYS A 133 -6.40 -7.11 -9.37
N ALA A 134 -6.95 -7.91 -8.47
CA ALA A 134 -6.40 -8.04 -7.13
C ALA A 134 -4.99 -8.67 -7.13
N ARG A 135 -4.14 -8.19 -6.24
CA ARG A 135 -2.83 -8.70 -5.87
C ARG A 135 -2.83 -9.05 -4.38
N ASN A 136 -1.73 -9.62 -3.88
CA ASN A 136 -1.63 -10.10 -2.48
C ASN A 136 -1.84 -9.03 -1.40
N PHE A 137 -1.81 -7.76 -1.75
CA PHE A 137 -1.97 -6.63 -0.84
C PHE A 137 -3.07 -5.66 -1.29
N THR A 138 -4.16 -6.18 -1.87
CA THR A 138 -5.31 -5.34 -2.21
C THR A 138 -5.89 -4.70 -0.94
N MET A 139 -6.18 -3.38 -1.00
CA MET A 139 -6.72 -2.62 0.10
C MET A 139 -8.22 -2.34 -0.11
N PRO A 140 -9.11 -3.22 0.35
CA PRO A 140 -10.55 -2.97 0.25
C PRO A 140 -10.97 -1.79 1.12
N GLY A 141 -11.97 -1.05 0.66
CA GLY A 141 -12.53 0.12 1.31
C GLY A 141 -13.73 -0.18 2.19
N THR A 142 -14.19 0.86 2.88
CA THR A 142 -15.33 0.85 3.79
C THR A 142 -16.40 1.87 3.39
N GLY A 143 -16.50 2.19 2.11
CA GLY A 143 -17.50 3.09 1.55
C GLY A 143 -16.98 4.47 1.16
N VAL A 144 -17.87 5.43 1.15
CA VAL A 144 -17.65 6.81 0.76
C VAL A 144 -17.47 7.70 1.99
N PHE A 145 -16.55 8.66 1.90
CA PHE A 145 -16.32 9.66 2.95
C PHE A 145 -16.49 11.07 2.38
N ARG A 146 -16.89 12.01 3.26
CA ARG A 146 -16.99 13.41 2.94
C ARG A 146 -16.29 14.26 4.01
N SER A 147 -15.57 15.27 3.56
CA SER A 147 -15.07 16.38 4.36
C SER A 147 -15.75 17.66 3.91
N ASP A 148 -16.09 18.53 4.86
CA ASP A 148 -16.65 19.88 4.61
C ASP A 148 -15.66 20.99 5.01
N ASP A 149 -14.40 20.63 5.35
CA ASP A 149 -13.40 21.54 5.93
C ASP A 149 -11.98 21.35 5.33
N GLY A 150 -11.93 20.97 4.06
CA GLY A 150 -10.67 20.76 3.34
C GLY A 150 -9.85 19.59 3.84
N GLY A 151 -10.50 18.54 4.36
CA GLY A 151 -9.88 17.30 4.81
C GLY A 151 -9.39 17.32 6.26
N ASN A 152 -9.78 18.32 7.08
CA ASN A 152 -9.42 18.32 8.50
C ASN A 152 -10.27 17.30 9.29
N THR A 153 -11.56 17.16 8.93
CA THR A 153 -12.46 16.14 9.49
C THR A 153 -13.18 15.37 8.40
N TRP A 154 -13.54 14.12 8.69
CA TRP A 154 -14.18 13.20 7.75
C TRP A 154 -15.40 12.53 8.37
N LYS A 155 -16.43 12.33 7.53
CA LYS A 155 -17.63 11.54 7.86
C LYS A 155 -17.76 10.39 6.87
N ASN A 156 -17.97 9.18 7.35
CA ASN A 156 -18.37 8.07 6.50
C ASN A 156 -19.85 8.28 6.09
N MET A 157 -20.10 8.24 4.79
CA MET A 157 -21.40 8.53 4.18
C MET A 157 -22.13 7.27 3.66
N GLY A 158 -21.69 6.07 4.06
CA GLY A 158 -22.33 4.81 3.65
C GLY A 158 -21.63 4.12 2.48
N LEU A 159 -22.35 3.23 1.80
CA LEU A 159 -21.85 2.31 0.78
C LEU A 159 -20.74 1.38 1.33
N HIS A 160 -20.93 0.88 2.55
CA HIS A 160 -19.88 0.17 3.31
C HIS A 160 -19.36 -1.11 2.64
N ASP A 161 -20.19 -1.77 1.81
CA ASP A 161 -19.84 -2.98 1.06
C ASP A 161 -19.45 -2.68 -0.41
N SER A 162 -19.03 -1.44 -0.71
CA SER A 162 -18.54 -1.07 -2.05
C SER A 162 -17.18 -1.70 -2.38
N TYR A 163 -16.35 -1.99 -1.40
CA TYR A 163 -14.99 -2.53 -1.44
C TYR A 163 -14.01 -1.73 -2.30
N HIS A 164 -14.35 -1.44 -3.56
CA HIS A 164 -13.49 -0.70 -4.48
C HIS A 164 -14.32 0.32 -5.25
N ILE A 165 -13.92 1.58 -5.15
CA ILE A 165 -14.56 2.71 -5.85
C ILE A 165 -13.61 3.17 -6.95
N GLY A 166 -14.11 3.22 -8.18
CA GLY A 166 -13.33 3.58 -9.36
C GLY A 166 -13.26 5.07 -9.62
N GLU A 167 -14.40 5.78 -9.43
CA GLU A 167 -14.50 7.20 -9.75
C GLU A 167 -15.63 7.87 -8.96
N ILE A 168 -15.47 9.15 -8.60
CA ILE A 168 -16.49 10.01 -8.00
C ILE A 168 -16.69 11.26 -8.84
N ALA A 169 -17.90 11.49 -9.32
CA ALA A 169 -18.24 12.71 -10.04
C ALA A 169 -19.17 13.60 -9.18
N VAL A 170 -18.71 14.81 -8.86
CA VAL A 170 -19.49 15.79 -8.11
C VAL A 170 -20.11 16.79 -9.09
N HIS A 171 -21.41 17.08 -8.88
CA HIS A 171 -22.13 18.03 -9.70
C HIS A 171 -21.48 19.44 -9.63
N PRO A 172 -21.25 20.13 -10.78
CA PRO A 172 -20.42 21.34 -10.84
C PRO A 172 -20.93 22.52 -10.03
N LYS A 173 -22.25 22.56 -9.69
CA LYS A 173 -22.89 23.69 -8.99
C LYS A 173 -23.49 23.32 -7.63
N ASN A 174 -23.67 22.01 -7.35
CA ASN A 174 -24.29 21.55 -6.10
C ASN A 174 -23.47 20.39 -5.52
N PRO A 175 -22.64 20.61 -4.50
CA PRO A 175 -21.78 19.59 -3.93
C PRO A 175 -22.51 18.43 -3.24
N ASP A 176 -23.84 18.54 -3.04
CA ASP A 176 -24.68 17.51 -2.45
C ASP A 176 -25.20 16.49 -3.48
N ILE A 177 -25.00 16.75 -4.77
CA ILE A 177 -25.29 15.82 -5.86
C ILE A 177 -23.98 15.14 -6.29
N VAL A 178 -23.90 13.83 -6.12
CA VAL A 178 -22.67 13.05 -6.41
C VAL A 178 -23.03 11.71 -7.00
N PHE A 179 -22.21 11.25 -7.95
CA PHE A 179 -22.23 9.88 -8.48
C PHE A 179 -20.99 9.16 -8.03
N VAL A 180 -21.12 7.87 -7.71
CA VAL A 180 -20.04 6.99 -7.26
C VAL A 180 -20.04 5.71 -8.08
N ALA A 181 -18.95 5.49 -8.80
CA ALA A 181 -18.71 4.30 -9.60
C ALA A 181 -18.17 3.16 -8.71
N VAL A 182 -19.01 2.18 -8.39
CA VAL A 182 -18.67 1.06 -7.51
C VAL A 182 -18.27 -0.16 -8.33
N MET A 183 -16.99 -0.56 -8.18
CA MET A 183 -16.44 -1.75 -8.82
C MET A 183 -16.78 -3.04 -8.06
N GLY A 184 -17.03 -2.96 -6.75
CA GLY A 184 -17.37 -4.09 -5.87
C GLY A 184 -16.17 -4.97 -5.51
N HIS A 185 -16.44 -6.19 -5.08
CA HIS A 185 -15.43 -7.18 -4.70
C HIS A 185 -14.67 -7.69 -5.93
N PHE A 186 -13.35 -7.90 -5.83
CA PHE A 186 -12.56 -8.37 -6.98
C PHE A 186 -12.60 -9.87 -7.17
N TRP A 187 -12.70 -10.64 -6.08
CA TRP A 187 -12.56 -12.11 -6.12
C TRP A 187 -13.89 -12.84 -6.12
N SER A 188 -14.98 -12.15 -5.80
CA SER A 188 -16.34 -12.70 -5.77
C SER A 188 -17.32 -11.84 -6.56
N THR A 189 -18.47 -12.40 -6.89
CA THR A 189 -19.61 -11.63 -7.41
C THR A 189 -20.29 -10.89 -6.26
N ASN A 190 -20.82 -9.69 -6.54
CA ASN A 190 -21.52 -8.96 -5.51
C ASN A 190 -22.60 -8.04 -6.13
N LYS A 191 -23.75 -7.95 -5.46
CA LYS A 191 -24.92 -7.18 -5.93
C LYS A 191 -24.75 -5.67 -5.82
N ASN A 192 -23.71 -5.20 -5.10
CA ASN A 192 -23.47 -3.77 -4.87
C ASN A 192 -22.63 -3.13 -5.98
N ARG A 193 -22.26 -3.89 -7.02
CA ARG A 193 -21.58 -3.37 -8.21
C ARG A 193 -22.50 -2.46 -9.02
N GLY A 194 -22.00 -1.35 -9.50
CA GLY A 194 -22.76 -0.43 -10.34
C GLY A 194 -22.57 1.02 -10.00
N LEU A 195 -23.51 1.87 -10.43
CA LEU A 195 -23.46 3.30 -10.19
C LEU A 195 -24.45 3.71 -9.12
N TYR A 196 -23.97 4.46 -8.16
CA TYR A 196 -24.78 5.05 -7.10
C TYR A 196 -24.86 6.56 -7.26
N ARG A 197 -25.99 7.14 -6.83
CA ARG A 197 -26.22 8.58 -6.79
C ARG A 197 -26.73 9.00 -5.41
N SER A 198 -26.22 10.12 -4.90
CA SER A 198 -26.85 10.91 -3.83
C SER A 198 -27.28 12.26 -4.35
N ILE A 199 -28.36 12.83 -3.80
CA ILE A 199 -28.82 14.18 -4.08
C ILE A 199 -28.95 15.03 -2.80
N ASP A 200 -28.57 14.49 -1.66
CA ASP A 200 -28.73 15.06 -0.32
C ASP A 200 -27.43 15.08 0.50
N GLY A 201 -26.30 15.09 -0.19
CA GLY A 201 -24.98 15.17 0.44
C GLY A 201 -24.54 13.85 1.05
N GLY A 202 -24.95 12.71 0.48
CA GLY A 202 -24.56 11.37 0.91
C GLY A 202 -25.36 10.81 2.08
N LYS A 203 -26.45 11.47 2.49
CA LYS A 203 -27.34 10.95 3.55
C LYS A 203 -28.13 9.74 3.08
N THR A 204 -28.49 9.73 1.79
CA THR A 204 -29.12 8.58 1.14
C THR A 204 -28.49 8.30 -0.22
N TRP A 205 -28.53 7.02 -0.63
CA TRP A 205 -27.98 6.54 -1.89
C TRP A 205 -29.01 5.80 -2.71
N GLU A 206 -29.07 6.12 -3.99
CA GLU A 206 -29.86 5.39 -4.98
C GLU A 206 -28.91 4.56 -5.86
N HIS A 207 -29.16 3.26 -5.98
CA HIS A 207 -28.46 2.39 -6.95
C HIS A 207 -29.08 2.60 -8.33
N VAL A 208 -28.58 3.61 -9.07
CA VAL A 208 -29.22 4.12 -10.28
C VAL A 208 -28.91 3.32 -11.55
N LEU A 209 -27.82 2.54 -11.55
CA LEU A 209 -27.50 1.63 -12.66
C LEU A 209 -26.82 0.36 -12.12
N CYS A 210 -27.46 -0.77 -12.35
CA CYS A 210 -26.94 -2.11 -12.08
C CYS A 210 -27.12 -2.97 -13.33
N VAL A 211 -26.04 -3.55 -13.83
CA VAL A 211 -26.11 -4.46 -15.00
C VAL A 211 -26.22 -5.91 -14.55
N ASN A 212 -25.33 -6.37 -13.70
CA ASN A 212 -25.34 -7.67 -13.03
C ASN A 212 -24.27 -7.73 -11.93
N GLU A 213 -24.24 -8.83 -11.16
CA GLU A 213 -23.31 -9.02 -10.03
C GLU A 213 -21.82 -9.15 -10.43
N ARG A 214 -21.47 -9.14 -11.73
CA ARG A 214 -20.08 -9.25 -12.24
C ARG A 214 -19.60 -7.98 -12.90
N THR A 215 -20.50 -7.01 -13.15
CA THR A 215 -20.24 -5.79 -13.90
C THR A 215 -20.32 -4.60 -12.97
N GLY A 216 -19.18 -3.98 -12.64
CA GLY A 216 -19.09 -2.76 -11.84
C GLY A 216 -19.05 -1.51 -12.70
N ALA A 217 -19.33 -0.36 -12.11
CA ALA A 217 -19.01 0.93 -12.70
C ALA A 217 -17.52 1.24 -12.47
N ASN A 218 -16.81 1.66 -13.51
CA ASN A 218 -15.40 1.96 -13.45
C ASN A 218 -15.11 3.46 -13.46
N ASP A 219 -15.82 4.20 -14.32
CA ASP A 219 -15.61 5.62 -14.53
C ASP A 219 -16.96 6.30 -14.74
N VAL A 220 -17.12 7.54 -14.25
CA VAL A 220 -18.33 8.34 -14.38
C VAL A 220 -18.01 9.81 -14.59
N VAL A 221 -18.60 10.44 -15.62
CA VAL A 221 -18.37 11.86 -15.94
C VAL A 221 -19.69 12.60 -16.08
N ILE A 222 -19.80 13.75 -15.42
CA ILE A 222 -20.91 14.70 -15.54
C ILE A 222 -20.51 15.77 -16.57
N ALA A 223 -21.34 16.04 -17.56
CA ALA A 223 -21.06 17.12 -18.52
C ALA A 223 -21.13 18.50 -17.83
N PRO A 224 -20.02 19.28 -17.75
CA PRO A 224 -20.02 20.54 -17.01
C PRO A 224 -20.98 21.60 -17.57
N SER A 225 -21.22 21.62 -18.90
CA SER A 225 -22.15 22.57 -19.56
C SER A 225 -23.61 22.19 -19.39
N ASP A 226 -23.96 20.91 -19.21
CA ASP A 226 -25.29 20.42 -18.92
C ASP A 226 -25.23 19.23 -17.94
N PRO A 227 -25.32 19.46 -16.62
CA PRO A 227 -25.18 18.42 -15.62
C PRO A 227 -26.34 17.39 -15.58
N ASN A 228 -27.39 17.56 -16.39
CA ASN A 228 -28.38 16.50 -16.60
C ASN A 228 -27.80 15.33 -17.42
N ILE A 229 -26.74 15.60 -18.17
CA ILE A 229 -26.08 14.60 -19.02
C ILE A 229 -24.92 13.98 -18.25
N VAL A 230 -25.00 12.67 -18.05
CA VAL A 230 -24.02 11.87 -17.33
C VAL A 230 -23.66 10.65 -18.17
N TYR A 231 -22.37 10.37 -18.29
CA TYR A 231 -21.87 9.15 -18.93
C TYR A 231 -21.19 8.27 -17.87
N VAL A 232 -21.33 6.96 -18.01
CA VAL A 232 -20.68 5.98 -17.15
C VAL A 232 -20.16 4.82 -17.97
N SER A 233 -18.95 4.34 -17.65
CA SER A 233 -18.42 3.10 -18.17
C SER A 233 -18.68 1.95 -17.21
N MET A 234 -19.25 0.88 -17.72
CA MET A 234 -19.49 -0.37 -16.98
C MET A 234 -18.47 -1.40 -17.44
N TRP A 235 -17.85 -2.10 -16.51
CA TRP A 235 -16.81 -3.08 -16.76
C TRP A 235 -17.14 -4.45 -16.12
N GLU A 236 -17.32 -5.49 -16.96
CA GLU A 236 -17.47 -6.87 -16.52
C GLU A 236 -16.08 -7.46 -16.22
N ASN A 237 -15.64 -7.40 -14.96
CA ASN A 237 -14.28 -7.73 -14.49
C ASN A 237 -14.22 -8.97 -13.58
N ASN A 238 -15.26 -9.76 -13.52
CA ASN A 238 -15.33 -11.00 -12.73
C ASN A 238 -16.00 -12.12 -13.55
N PRO A 239 -15.36 -13.30 -13.67
CA PRO A 239 -14.06 -13.73 -13.10
C PRO A 239 -12.83 -13.29 -13.92
N GLY A 240 -12.99 -12.57 -14.97
CA GLY A 240 -11.92 -12.12 -15.88
C GLY A 240 -11.66 -10.64 -15.82
N ILE A 241 -11.03 -10.12 -16.86
CA ILE A 241 -10.71 -8.70 -17.05
C ILE A 241 -11.45 -8.10 -18.26
N TYR A 242 -12.44 -8.80 -18.80
CA TYR A 242 -13.27 -8.41 -19.94
C TYR A 242 -14.57 -9.21 -19.97
N GLY A 243 -15.61 -8.64 -20.57
CA GLY A 243 -16.89 -9.32 -20.72
C GLY A 243 -17.86 -8.59 -21.64
N LYS A 244 -18.90 -9.29 -22.07
CA LYS A 244 -19.91 -8.82 -23.04
C LYS A 244 -20.81 -7.70 -22.47
N GLU A 245 -20.86 -7.59 -21.16
CA GLU A 245 -21.68 -6.57 -20.47
C GLU A 245 -20.90 -5.27 -20.20
N SER A 246 -19.58 -5.24 -20.48
CA SER A 246 -18.82 -3.99 -20.52
C SER A 246 -19.37 -3.05 -21.60
N GLY A 247 -19.41 -1.74 -21.32
CA GLY A 247 -19.90 -0.75 -22.28
C GLY A 247 -20.19 0.61 -21.64
N ILE A 248 -20.60 1.57 -22.47
CA ILE A 248 -20.88 2.95 -22.05
C ILE A 248 -22.38 3.14 -21.94
N TYR A 249 -22.82 3.81 -20.89
CA TYR A 249 -24.21 4.20 -20.66
C TYR A 249 -24.33 5.73 -20.53
N LYS A 250 -25.44 6.29 -20.96
CA LYS A 250 -25.77 7.72 -20.89
C LYS A 250 -27.09 7.94 -20.17
N SER A 251 -27.13 8.94 -19.31
CA SER A 251 -28.34 9.55 -18.78
C SER A 251 -28.49 10.97 -19.34
N THR A 252 -29.74 11.43 -19.54
CA THR A 252 -30.08 12.79 -19.93
C THR A 252 -31.03 13.46 -18.94
N ASP A 253 -31.23 12.85 -17.78
CA ASP A 253 -32.16 13.27 -16.74
C ASP A 253 -31.55 13.22 -15.33
N SER A 254 -30.28 13.57 -15.24
CA SER A 254 -29.48 13.58 -13.99
C SER A 254 -29.39 12.20 -13.34
N GLY A 255 -29.25 11.15 -14.15
CA GLY A 255 -29.03 9.77 -13.67
C GLY A 255 -30.28 9.05 -13.23
N LYS A 256 -31.51 9.51 -13.57
CA LYS A 256 -32.76 8.79 -13.25
C LYS A 256 -32.98 7.61 -14.19
N THR A 257 -32.66 7.77 -15.47
CA THR A 257 -32.76 6.71 -16.49
C THR A 257 -31.47 6.61 -17.30
N TRP A 258 -31.17 5.39 -17.79
CA TRP A 258 -29.92 5.07 -18.47
C TRP A 258 -30.17 4.33 -19.79
N ALA A 259 -29.43 4.70 -20.82
CA ALA A 259 -29.41 4.01 -22.10
C ALA A 259 -27.99 3.52 -22.43
N ARG A 260 -27.85 2.25 -22.78
CA ARG A 260 -26.57 1.69 -23.27
C ARG A 260 -26.29 2.24 -24.66
N LEU A 261 -25.12 2.83 -24.84
CA LEU A 261 -24.66 3.35 -26.12
C LEU A 261 -24.00 2.23 -26.93
N LYS A 262 -24.32 2.17 -28.23
CA LYS A 262 -23.73 1.19 -29.15
C LYS A 262 -23.05 1.88 -30.32
N GLY A 263 -23.78 2.43 -31.23
CA GLY A 263 -23.40 3.37 -32.30
C GLY A 263 -22.05 3.16 -32.99
N GLY A 264 -21.55 1.92 -33.13
CA GLY A 264 -20.22 1.66 -33.66
C GLY A 264 -19.09 1.56 -32.66
N PHE A 265 -19.37 1.79 -31.35
CA PHE A 265 -18.41 1.48 -30.28
C PHE A 265 -18.22 -0.06 -30.20
N PRO A 266 -16.97 -0.55 -29.99
CA PRO A 266 -16.74 -1.99 -29.84
C PRO A 266 -17.57 -2.60 -28.72
N ASP A 267 -18.28 -3.68 -29.05
CA ASP A 267 -19.16 -4.42 -28.15
C ASP A 267 -18.83 -5.91 -28.19
N GLY A 268 -19.20 -6.65 -27.15
CA GLY A 268 -19.04 -8.11 -27.09
C GLY A 268 -18.11 -8.63 -26.00
N PRO A 269 -17.77 -9.95 -26.05
CA PRO A 269 -17.17 -10.65 -24.90
C PRO A 269 -15.70 -10.30 -24.61
N LYS A 270 -15.07 -9.47 -25.43
CA LYS A 270 -13.68 -9.03 -25.27
C LYS A 270 -13.55 -7.51 -25.10
N THR A 271 -14.62 -6.85 -24.66
CA THR A 271 -14.59 -5.44 -24.27
C THR A 271 -14.01 -5.35 -22.87
N GLY A 272 -12.87 -4.67 -22.75
CA GLY A 272 -12.14 -4.46 -21.50
C GLY A 272 -12.58 -3.20 -20.76
N ARG A 273 -11.65 -2.59 -20.00
CA ARG A 273 -11.85 -1.34 -19.27
C ARG A 273 -12.02 -0.17 -20.24
N ILE A 274 -12.80 0.83 -19.83
CA ILE A 274 -13.09 2.03 -20.61
C ILE A 274 -12.93 3.25 -19.71
N GLY A 275 -12.06 4.20 -20.10
CA GLY A 275 -11.97 5.54 -19.50
C GLY A 275 -12.72 6.56 -20.36
N LEU A 276 -13.35 7.56 -19.74
CA LEU A 276 -14.23 8.53 -20.37
C LEU A 276 -13.76 9.96 -20.16
N ALA A 277 -13.90 10.81 -21.18
CA ALA A 277 -13.72 12.24 -21.06
C ALA A 277 -14.80 12.98 -21.86
N VAL A 278 -15.58 13.85 -21.19
CA VAL A 278 -16.62 14.69 -21.81
C VAL A 278 -16.12 16.11 -22.03
N SER A 279 -16.43 16.71 -23.18
CA SER A 279 -16.10 18.13 -23.44
C SER A 279 -16.79 19.06 -22.43
N TRP A 280 -16.05 20.04 -21.93
CA TRP A 280 -16.57 21.02 -21.00
C TRP A 280 -17.58 21.97 -21.64
N SER A 281 -17.48 22.18 -22.96
CA SER A 281 -18.33 23.12 -23.73
C SER A 281 -19.46 22.42 -24.47
N ASN A 282 -19.29 21.14 -24.81
CA ASN A 282 -20.26 20.40 -25.61
C ASN A 282 -20.57 19.03 -24.98
N PRO A 283 -21.75 18.85 -24.33
CA PRO A 283 -22.08 17.63 -23.62
C PRO A 283 -22.27 16.40 -24.52
N ASP A 284 -22.42 16.59 -25.85
CA ASP A 284 -22.55 15.50 -26.82
C ASP A 284 -21.20 15.06 -27.44
N LYS A 285 -20.11 15.80 -27.14
CA LYS A 285 -18.75 15.42 -27.55
C LYS A 285 -18.05 14.66 -26.41
N VAL A 286 -17.79 13.38 -26.63
CA VAL A 286 -17.17 12.48 -25.64
C VAL A 286 -16.07 11.66 -26.29
N TYR A 287 -14.99 11.49 -25.57
CA TYR A 287 -13.92 10.55 -25.91
C TYR A 287 -13.95 9.36 -24.96
N ALA A 288 -13.57 8.20 -25.48
CA ALA A 288 -13.45 6.96 -24.71
C ALA A 288 -12.16 6.23 -25.09
N LEU A 289 -11.30 5.99 -24.10
CA LEU A 289 -10.15 5.10 -24.24
C LEU A 289 -10.60 3.70 -23.88
N LEU A 290 -10.35 2.72 -24.75
CA LEU A 290 -10.79 1.34 -24.62
C LEU A 290 -9.59 0.38 -24.61
N ASP A 291 -9.57 -0.57 -23.66
CA ASP A 291 -8.78 -1.80 -23.73
C ASP A 291 -9.53 -2.83 -24.60
N ASN A 292 -9.24 -2.83 -25.91
CA ASN A 292 -9.91 -3.67 -26.89
C ASN A 292 -9.22 -5.02 -27.08
N LEU A 293 -9.60 -6.02 -26.28
CA LEU A 293 -8.99 -7.36 -26.30
C LEU A 293 -9.34 -8.22 -27.53
N ASN A 294 -10.11 -7.68 -28.50
CA ASN A 294 -10.20 -8.26 -29.84
C ASN A 294 -8.91 -8.06 -30.68
N LYS A 295 -8.05 -7.14 -30.22
CA LYS A 295 -6.72 -6.88 -30.77
C LYS A 295 -5.65 -7.73 -30.06
N LYS A 296 -4.42 -7.71 -30.57
CA LYS A 296 -3.27 -8.21 -29.82
C LYS A 296 -3.10 -7.36 -28.53
N ARG A 297 -2.72 -8.00 -27.41
CA ARG A 297 -2.67 -7.32 -26.09
C ARG A 297 -1.87 -6.02 -26.09
N ASN A 298 -0.74 -5.96 -26.80
CA ASN A 298 0.09 -4.75 -26.91
C ASN A 298 -0.45 -3.69 -27.89
N LEU A 299 -1.54 -3.99 -28.62
CA LEU A 299 -2.21 -3.11 -29.58
C LEU A 299 -3.67 -2.86 -29.20
N ALA A 300 -4.02 -3.10 -27.94
CA ALA A 300 -5.40 -3.06 -27.47
C ALA A 300 -5.91 -1.64 -27.16
N ALA A 301 -5.03 -0.64 -27.03
CA ALA A 301 -5.42 0.74 -26.76
C ALA A 301 -6.06 1.39 -27.99
N GLU A 302 -7.31 1.82 -27.87
CA GLU A 302 -8.03 2.54 -28.92
C GLU A 302 -8.82 3.71 -28.34
N VAL A 303 -8.68 4.89 -28.95
CA VAL A 303 -9.46 6.08 -28.59
C VAL A 303 -10.62 6.23 -29.59
N TYR A 304 -11.82 6.29 -29.07
CA TYR A 304 -13.06 6.55 -29.80
C TYR A 304 -13.60 7.92 -29.45
N ARG A 305 -14.34 8.53 -30.39
CA ARG A 305 -15.01 9.80 -30.22
C ARG A 305 -16.46 9.73 -30.70
N THR A 306 -17.36 10.40 -29.99
CA THR A 306 -18.70 10.75 -30.46
C THR A 306 -18.86 12.27 -30.53
N LEU A 307 -19.64 12.78 -31.47
CA LEU A 307 -20.01 14.20 -31.59
C LEU A 307 -21.54 14.40 -31.47
N ASP A 308 -22.29 13.32 -31.30
CA ASP A 308 -23.76 13.29 -31.29
C ASP A 308 -24.33 12.61 -30.02
N GLY A 309 -23.55 12.64 -28.94
CA GLY A 309 -23.95 12.12 -27.64
C GLY A 309 -24.02 10.59 -27.58
N GLY A 310 -23.18 9.91 -28.35
CA GLY A 310 -23.07 8.45 -28.34
C GLY A 310 -24.00 7.73 -29.30
N LYS A 311 -24.71 8.43 -30.21
CA LYS A 311 -25.47 7.79 -31.28
C LYS A 311 -24.55 7.13 -32.28
N THR A 312 -23.42 7.79 -32.60
CA THR A 312 -22.34 7.23 -33.42
C THR A 312 -20.99 7.42 -32.76
N TRP A 313 -20.10 6.43 -32.96
CA TRP A 313 -18.73 6.45 -32.46
C TRP A 313 -17.76 6.16 -33.61
N GLU A 314 -16.66 6.89 -33.66
CA GLU A 314 -15.57 6.65 -34.59
C GLU A 314 -14.24 6.49 -33.85
N ARG A 315 -13.40 5.55 -34.30
CA ARG A 315 -11.99 5.49 -33.85
C ARG A 315 -11.28 6.72 -34.39
N THR A 316 -10.59 7.45 -33.53
CA THR A 316 -10.01 8.77 -33.91
C THR A 316 -8.72 8.64 -34.68
N HIS A 317 -7.90 7.64 -34.41
CA HIS A 317 -6.54 7.47 -34.93
C HIS A 317 -6.42 6.26 -35.88
N LYS A 318 -5.50 6.37 -36.84
CA LYS A 318 -5.17 5.28 -37.77
C LYS A 318 -4.05 4.40 -37.25
N ASP A 319 -3.01 5.03 -36.71
CA ASP A 319 -1.82 4.36 -36.20
C ASP A 319 -2.14 3.62 -34.88
N GLU A 320 -1.33 2.63 -34.54
CA GLU A 320 -1.51 1.89 -33.28
C GLU A 320 -1.01 2.72 -32.10
N LEU A 321 -1.82 2.77 -31.04
CA LEU A 321 -1.49 3.49 -29.82
C LEU A 321 -0.79 2.53 -28.82
N LEU A 322 0.52 2.65 -28.71
CA LEU A 322 1.36 1.71 -27.94
C LEU A 322 1.50 2.11 -26.46
N ILE A 323 0.38 2.33 -25.79
CA ILE A 323 0.37 2.69 -24.35
C ILE A 323 0.00 1.52 -23.42
N PHE A 324 -0.51 0.39 -23.96
CA PHE A 324 -0.89 -0.79 -23.17
C PHE A 324 -0.03 -2.00 -23.53
N PRO A 325 1.16 -2.22 -22.97
CA PRO A 325 1.93 -3.44 -23.25
C PRO A 325 1.32 -4.69 -22.57
N GLY A 326 0.02 -4.91 -22.76
CA GLY A 326 -0.73 -6.07 -22.28
C GLY A 326 -1.46 -5.90 -20.95
N ILE A 327 -1.46 -4.71 -20.35
CA ILE A 327 -2.05 -4.41 -19.05
C ILE A 327 -3.05 -3.24 -19.08
N GLY A 328 -3.73 -3.02 -20.21
CA GLY A 328 -4.79 -2.01 -20.32
C GLY A 328 -5.95 -2.19 -19.35
N TRP A 329 -6.18 -3.43 -18.87
CA TRP A 329 -7.11 -3.71 -17.77
C TRP A 329 -6.77 -2.98 -16.46
N TYR A 330 -5.55 -2.49 -16.32
CA TYR A 330 -5.04 -1.80 -15.14
C TYR A 330 -5.11 -0.29 -15.31
N PHE A 331 -4.59 0.24 -16.43
CA PHE A 331 -4.47 1.65 -16.76
C PHE A 331 -5.25 1.98 -18.03
N THR A 332 -6.40 2.61 -17.93
CA THR A 332 -7.23 3.01 -19.09
C THR A 332 -8.05 4.22 -18.72
N ASP A 333 -7.44 5.40 -18.74
CA ASP A 333 -8.10 6.66 -18.42
C ASP A 333 -7.73 7.72 -19.45
N CYS A 334 -8.62 8.66 -19.75
CA CYS A 334 -8.37 9.75 -20.67
C CYS A 334 -8.93 11.07 -20.17
N TYR A 335 -8.25 12.15 -20.52
CA TYR A 335 -8.53 13.49 -20.02
C TYR A 335 -8.55 14.49 -21.16
N LEU A 336 -9.43 15.50 -21.07
CA LEU A 336 -9.52 16.61 -22.02
C LEU A 336 -9.02 17.89 -21.38
N ASN A 337 -8.33 18.71 -22.17
CA ASN A 337 -8.07 20.07 -21.77
C ASN A 337 -9.39 20.83 -21.61
N PRO A 338 -9.68 21.39 -20.42
CA PRO A 338 -10.95 22.11 -20.15
C PRO A 338 -11.24 23.27 -21.07
N LYS A 339 -10.20 23.86 -21.72
CA LYS A 339 -10.31 25.01 -22.63
C LYS A 339 -10.20 24.62 -24.10
N ASN A 340 -9.83 23.37 -24.42
CA ASN A 340 -9.67 22.93 -25.81
C ASN A 340 -9.99 21.44 -25.92
N ASP A 341 -11.18 21.09 -26.30
CA ASP A 341 -11.68 19.71 -26.38
C ASP A 341 -11.17 18.93 -27.62
N GLU A 342 -10.22 19.47 -28.37
CA GLU A 342 -9.39 18.74 -29.33
C GLU A 342 -8.04 18.30 -28.73
N GLU A 343 -7.72 18.71 -27.50
CA GLU A 343 -6.51 18.33 -26.79
C GLU A 343 -6.80 17.24 -25.76
N ILE A 344 -6.20 16.06 -25.97
CA ILE A 344 -6.50 14.80 -25.26
C ILE A 344 -5.22 14.22 -24.69
N PHE A 345 -5.30 13.72 -23.47
CA PHE A 345 -4.29 12.86 -22.84
C PHE A 345 -4.89 11.45 -22.64
N ALA A 346 -4.19 10.44 -23.11
CA ALA A 346 -4.58 9.03 -22.95
C ALA A 346 -3.53 8.34 -22.06
N LEU A 347 -3.98 7.81 -20.91
CA LEU A 347 -3.14 7.21 -19.90
C LEU A 347 -3.13 5.69 -20.02
N GLY A 348 -1.96 5.14 -19.84
CA GLY A 348 -1.68 3.72 -19.79
C GLY A 348 -0.36 3.50 -19.07
N VAL A 349 0.37 2.46 -19.41
CA VAL A 349 1.78 2.31 -19.00
C VAL A 349 2.61 3.52 -19.44
N ARG A 350 2.21 4.13 -20.56
CA ARG A 350 2.75 5.40 -21.07
C ARG A 350 1.62 6.41 -21.21
N ILE A 351 1.96 7.68 -21.28
CA ILE A 351 1.03 8.74 -21.56
C ILE A 351 1.17 9.22 -23.02
N ALA A 352 0.05 9.29 -23.71
CA ALA A 352 -0.03 9.81 -25.07
C ALA A 352 -0.83 11.12 -25.12
N HIS A 353 -0.37 12.09 -25.89
CA HIS A 353 -0.96 13.41 -26.01
C HIS A 353 -1.33 13.70 -27.47
N SER A 354 -2.51 14.24 -27.70
CA SER A 354 -3.00 14.69 -29.00
C SER A 354 -3.53 16.13 -28.89
N THR A 355 -3.32 16.93 -29.94
CA THR A 355 -3.83 18.31 -30.07
C THR A 355 -4.77 18.51 -31.27
N ASP A 356 -5.15 17.40 -31.94
CA ASP A 356 -5.94 17.42 -33.19
C ASP A 356 -7.17 16.48 -33.11
N GLY A 357 -7.75 16.31 -31.91
CA GLY A 357 -8.94 15.51 -31.69
C GLY A 357 -8.66 13.99 -31.71
N GLY A 358 -7.46 13.58 -31.34
CA GLY A 358 -7.06 12.19 -31.29
C GLY A 358 -6.65 11.59 -32.64
N LYS A 359 -6.46 12.38 -33.68
CA LYS A 359 -6.04 11.88 -35.00
C LYS A 359 -4.58 11.44 -35.02
N ARG A 360 -3.73 12.12 -34.24
CA ARG A 360 -2.33 11.81 -34.01
C ARG A 360 -2.03 11.90 -32.52
N PHE A 361 -1.24 10.95 -32.04
CA PHE A 361 -0.76 10.94 -30.66
C PHE A 361 0.76 10.95 -30.64
N GLU A 362 1.32 11.73 -29.73
CA GLU A 362 2.74 11.73 -29.38
C GLU A 362 2.89 11.20 -27.96
N LEU A 363 3.89 10.35 -27.73
CA LEU A 363 4.22 9.90 -26.36
C LEU A 363 4.92 11.05 -25.65
N ILE A 364 4.48 11.35 -24.43
CA ILE A 364 5.11 12.37 -23.58
C ILE A 364 5.60 11.70 -22.29
N GLY A 365 6.79 12.09 -21.81
CA GLY A 365 7.31 11.66 -20.51
C GLY A 365 7.85 10.25 -20.46
N GLY A 366 8.50 9.75 -21.52
CA GLY A 366 9.30 8.55 -21.39
C GLY A 366 9.35 7.63 -22.59
N ASP A 367 10.54 7.17 -22.89
CA ASP A 367 10.78 5.99 -23.73
C ASP A 367 10.66 4.73 -22.85
N VAL A 368 10.04 3.66 -23.38
CA VAL A 368 9.90 2.35 -22.72
C VAL A 368 11.22 1.76 -22.23
N PHE A 369 12.32 2.21 -22.79
CA PHE A 369 13.66 1.72 -22.47
C PHE A 369 14.38 2.52 -21.37
N HIS A 370 13.76 3.62 -20.89
CA HIS A 370 14.30 4.46 -19.81
C HIS A 370 13.29 4.52 -18.65
N ILE A 371 13.17 3.41 -17.94
CA ILE A 371 12.17 3.18 -16.88
C ILE A 371 12.44 4.01 -15.62
N PHE A 372 13.64 4.50 -15.46
CA PHE A 372 14.03 5.28 -14.30
C PHE A 372 14.45 6.68 -14.69
N PRO A 373 14.29 7.65 -13.79
CA PRO A 373 14.69 8.99 -14.08
C PRO A 373 16.19 9.01 -14.44
N SER A 374 16.43 8.86 -15.72
CA SER A 374 17.61 9.47 -16.31
C SER A 374 17.44 10.97 -16.07
N PRO A 375 18.51 11.75 -15.85
CA PRO A 375 18.40 13.20 -15.85
C PRO A 375 17.69 13.77 -17.08
N ALA A 376 17.56 12.96 -18.15
CA ALA A 376 16.89 13.34 -19.40
C ALA A 376 15.40 12.92 -19.48
N ASP A 377 14.92 12.02 -18.60
CA ASP A 377 13.53 11.53 -18.63
C ASP A 377 13.07 11.09 -17.24
N PRO A 378 12.52 12.01 -16.43
CA PRO A 378 12.24 11.77 -15.01
C PRO A 378 10.90 11.08 -14.75
N LEU A 379 10.06 10.77 -15.76
CA LEU A 379 8.70 10.30 -15.55
C LEU A 379 8.64 8.78 -15.37
N HIS A 380 8.15 8.31 -14.21
CA HIS A 380 7.83 6.90 -13.99
C HIS A 380 6.70 6.44 -14.92
N LEU A 381 6.65 5.15 -15.22
CA LEU A 381 5.57 4.52 -16.01
C LEU A 381 4.31 4.31 -15.16
N ASP A 382 3.28 3.72 -15.79
CA ASP A 382 2.07 3.22 -15.13
C ASP A 382 1.20 4.34 -14.55
N HIS A 383 0.62 5.14 -15.47
CA HIS A 383 -0.13 6.36 -15.14
C HIS A 383 -1.58 6.05 -14.76
N CYS A 384 -1.98 6.50 -13.56
CA CYS A 384 -3.30 6.25 -12.99
C CYS A 384 -4.25 7.43 -13.15
N GLU A 385 -3.78 8.66 -12.87
CA GLU A 385 -4.64 9.84 -12.78
C GLU A 385 -3.93 11.08 -13.32
N LEU A 386 -4.67 11.98 -14.03
CA LEU A 386 -4.17 13.26 -14.50
C LEU A 386 -5.13 14.39 -14.14
N TRP A 387 -4.72 15.27 -13.27
CA TRP A 387 -5.42 16.53 -13.07
C TRP A 387 -4.89 17.62 -14.02
N ILE A 388 -5.79 18.31 -14.72
CA ILE A 388 -5.48 19.43 -15.60
C ILE A 388 -6.07 20.70 -15.01
N ASN A 389 -5.25 21.72 -14.74
CA ASN A 389 -5.70 22.97 -14.17
C ASN A 389 -6.70 23.69 -15.09
N PRO A 390 -7.99 23.83 -14.70
CA PRO A 390 -8.99 24.46 -15.54
C PRO A 390 -8.75 25.97 -15.78
N LEU A 391 -7.98 26.62 -14.92
CA LEU A 391 -7.61 28.02 -15.06
C LEU A 391 -6.34 28.20 -15.93
N ASN A 392 -5.43 27.23 -15.87
CA ASN A 392 -4.17 27.23 -16.62
C ASN A 392 -3.81 25.82 -17.11
N PRO A 393 -4.25 25.35 -18.29
CA PRO A 393 -4.01 23.99 -18.77
C PRO A 393 -2.53 23.63 -19.07
N ASN A 394 -1.59 24.55 -18.87
CA ASN A 394 -0.16 24.21 -18.85
C ASN A 394 0.27 23.52 -17.55
N HIS A 395 -0.50 23.69 -16.48
CA HIS A 395 -0.25 23.09 -15.18
C HIS A 395 -1.01 21.77 -15.07
N LEU A 396 -0.23 20.69 -14.95
CA LEU A 396 -0.68 19.30 -14.83
C LEU A 396 -0.18 18.72 -13.52
N ALA A 397 -0.97 17.84 -12.90
CA ALA A 397 -0.52 16.97 -11.84
C ALA A 397 -0.84 15.52 -12.23
N LEU A 398 0.14 14.64 -12.19
CA LEU A 398 0.07 13.27 -12.67
C LEU A 398 0.42 12.31 -11.54
N GLY A 399 -0.48 11.38 -11.28
CA GLY A 399 -0.26 10.24 -10.40
C GLY A 399 0.14 9.00 -11.20
N ASN A 400 1.15 8.28 -10.73
CA ASN A 400 1.58 7.00 -11.29
C ASN A 400 2.14 6.07 -10.20
N ASP A 401 2.66 4.91 -10.59
CA ASP A 401 3.19 3.92 -9.65
C ASP A 401 4.49 4.39 -8.94
N GLY A 402 5.17 5.41 -9.43
CA GLY A 402 6.32 6.06 -8.78
C GLY A 402 5.97 7.29 -7.94
N GLY A 403 4.70 7.67 -7.82
CA GLY A 403 4.27 8.79 -6.99
C GLY A 403 3.65 9.97 -7.75
N LEU A 404 3.87 11.19 -7.24
CA LEU A 404 3.32 12.43 -7.79
C LEU A 404 4.32 13.17 -8.66
N TYR A 405 3.88 13.55 -9.84
CA TYR A 405 4.62 14.40 -10.79
C TYR A 405 3.81 15.66 -11.15
N VAL A 406 4.47 16.81 -11.26
CA VAL A 406 3.83 18.07 -11.64
C VAL A 406 4.56 18.71 -12.80
N SER A 407 3.81 19.17 -13.79
CA SER A 407 4.30 19.92 -14.96
C SER A 407 3.65 21.29 -15.02
N TYR A 408 4.40 22.30 -15.47
CA TYR A 408 3.90 23.66 -15.74
C TYR A 408 4.00 24.04 -17.22
N ASP A 409 4.35 23.09 -18.08
CA ASP A 409 4.58 23.27 -19.51
C ASP A 409 3.90 22.20 -20.38
N LYS A 410 2.75 21.69 -19.92
CA LYS A 410 1.94 20.64 -20.58
C LYS A 410 2.65 19.30 -20.73
N GLY A 411 3.43 18.90 -19.75
CA GLY A 411 4.10 17.62 -19.75
C GLY A 411 5.39 17.55 -20.56
N LYS A 412 5.94 18.69 -20.98
CA LYS A 412 7.27 18.73 -21.62
C LYS A 412 8.38 18.52 -20.60
N SER A 413 8.18 18.96 -19.38
CA SER A 413 9.04 18.66 -18.23
C SER A 413 8.21 18.36 -16.98
N TRP A 414 8.76 17.53 -16.09
CA TRP A 414 8.08 17.07 -14.90
C TRP A 414 8.95 17.23 -13.65
N MET A 415 8.34 17.65 -12.55
CA MET A 415 8.94 17.64 -11.22
C MET A 415 8.39 16.46 -10.43
N HIS A 416 9.25 15.60 -9.95
CA HIS A 416 8.89 14.47 -9.08
C HIS A 416 8.95 14.89 -7.60
N TYR A 417 7.90 14.60 -6.83
CA TYR A 417 7.82 14.88 -5.40
C TYR A 417 8.30 13.69 -4.56
N ASN A 418 9.63 13.63 -4.30
CA ASN A 418 10.29 12.59 -3.51
C ASN A 418 10.39 12.99 -2.02
N ASN A 419 9.28 13.29 -1.38
CA ASN A 419 9.24 13.71 0.01
C ASN A 419 7.98 13.24 0.78
N ILE A 420 7.33 12.19 0.27
CA ILE A 420 6.20 11.51 0.90
C ILE A 420 6.63 10.07 1.22
N PRO A 421 6.67 9.65 2.51
CA PRO A 421 7.07 8.29 2.89
C PRO A 421 5.88 7.32 2.75
N ALA A 422 5.62 6.86 1.54
CA ALA A 422 4.47 6.03 1.18
C ALA A 422 4.84 4.74 0.42
N GLY A 423 6.07 4.23 0.55
CA GLY A 423 6.53 3.04 -0.17
C GLY A 423 5.77 1.75 0.15
N GLU A 424 5.56 0.90 -0.86
CA GLU A 424 4.78 -0.36 -0.82
C GLU A 424 5.72 -1.58 -0.76
N PHE A 425 6.16 -1.97 0.43
CA PHE A 425 7.07 -3.10 0.61
C PHE A 425 6.34 -4.44 0.58
N TYR A 426 6.92 -5.42 -0.11
CA TYR A 426 6.50 -6.83 -0.06
C TYR A 426 7.20 -7.61 1.05
N ASP A 427 8.49 -7.35 1.24
CA ASP A 427 9.36 -8.07 2.16
C ASP A 427 10.53 -7.18 2.56
N ILE A 428 11.10 -7.40 3.74
CA ILE A 428 12.26 -6.66 4.26
C ILE A 428 13.29 -7.59 4.89
N SER A 429 14.54 -7.15 4.91
CA SER A 429 15.62 -7.80 5.64
C SER A 429 16.59 -6.78 6.23
N VAL A 430 17.47 -7.23 7.11
CA VAL A 430 18.48 -6.38 7.78
C VAL A 430 19.84 -7.03 7.69
N ASP A 431 20.91 -6.21 7.74
CA ASP A 431 22.29 -6.68 7.85
C ASP A 431 22.86 -6.53 9.27
N ASN A 432 24.13 -6.87 9.43
CA ASN A 432 24.87 -6.78 10.69
C ASN A 432 25.95 -5.67 10.69
N GLN A 433 25.91 -4.75 9.74
CA GLN A 433 26.83 -3.59 9.73
C GLN A 433 26.55 -2.65 10.92
N ASP A 434 27.47 -1.76 11.23
CA ASP A 434 27.30 -0.75 12.27
C ASP A 434 27.56 0.67 11.71
N PRO A 435 26.50 1.49 11.53
CA PRO A 435 25.08 1.20 11.72
C PRO A 435 24.56 0.16 10.70
N TYR A 436 23.51 -0.58 11.08
CA TYR A 436 22.93 -1.56 10.19
C TYR A 436 22.05 -0.92 9.09
N TYR A 437 21.92 -1.64 7.98
CA TYR A 437 21.05 -1.25 6.86
C TYR A 437 19.82 -2.16 6.81
N VAL A 438 18.74 -1.59 6.28
CA VAL A 438 17.51 -2.29 5.94
C VAL A 438 17.41 -2.40 4.43
N TYR A 439 17.01 -3.58 3.96
CA TYR A 439 16.83 -3.93 2.56
C TYR A 439 15.37 -4.28 2.32
N GLY A 440 14.83 -4.00 1.14
CA GLY A 440 13.46 -4.39 0.83
C GLY A 440 13.16 -4.41 -0.65
N GLY A 441 12.16 -5.21 -1.01
CA GLY A 441 11.55 -5.21 -2.32
C GLY A 441 10.29 -4.35 -2.32
N VAL A 442 10.18 -3.43 -3.28
CA VAL A 442 9.09 -2.45 -3.37
C VAL A 442 8.26 -2.74 -4.59
N GLN A 443 6.94 -2.65 -4.45
CA GLN A 443 6.03 -2.79 -5.58
C GLN A 443 6.33 -1.71 -6.60
N ASP A 444 6.46 -2.11 -7.86
CA ASP A 444 6.73 -1.29 -9.05
C ASP A 444 8.02 -0.42 -9.00
N ASP A 445 8.75 -0.42 -7.84
CA ASP A 445 9.95 0.40 -7.56
C ASP A 445 11.21 -0.44 -7.27
N SER A 446 11.26 -1.67 -7.76
CA SER A 446 12.45 -2.54 -7.69
C SER A 446 12.94 -2.87 -6.26
N SER A 447 14.23 -3.00 -6.05
CA SER A 447 14.83 -3.37 -4.76
C SER A 447 15.69 -2.24 -4.23
N VAL A 448 15.51 -1.91 -2.94
CA VAL A 448 16.17 -0.78 -2.29
C VAL A 448 16.87 -1.19 -0.99
N PHE A 449 17.79 -0.36 -0.54
CA PHE A 449 18.40 -0.47 0.79
C PHE A 449 18.76 0.91 1.36
N GLY A 450 18.72 1.04 2.68
CA GLY A 450 19.01 2.30 3.34
C GLY A 450 19.36 2.14 4.81
N PRO A 451 19.90 3.20 5.45
CA PRO A 451 20.29 3.15 6.85
C PRO A 451 19.06 3.09 7.76
N ALA A 452 19.13 2.31 8.83
CA ALA A 452 18.08 2.24 9.86
C ALA A 452 18.08 3.51 10.74
N LYS A 453 17.90 4.66 10.11
CA LYS A 453 17.95 5.99 10.74
C LYS A 453 16.62 6.71 10.59
N GLU A 454 16.21 7.46 11.63
CA GLU A 454 15.00 8.30 11.57
C GLU A 454 15.06 9.25 10.37
N TRP A 455 14.07 9.14 9.49
CA TRP A 455 13.92 10.05 8.37
C TRP A 455 13.54 11.45 8.83
N LYS A 456 14.13 12.47 8.22
CA LYS A 456 13.85 13.89 8.47
C LYS A 456 13.66 14.62 7.14
N PRO A 457 12.56 15.35 6.94
CA PRO A 457 12.16 15.94 5.65
C PRO A 457 13.19 16.84 4.95
N LYS A 458 14.18 17.35 5.67
CA LYS A 458 15.20 18.27 5.13
C LYS A 458 16.44 17.59 4.59
N TYR A 459 16.70 16.33 4.99
CA TYR A 459 17.93 15.63 4.66
C TYR A 459 17.62 14.48 3.69
N PRO A 460 18.57 14.15 2.80
CA PRO A 460 18.47 12.88 2.05
C PRO A 460 18.30 11.72 3.02
N ASP A 461 17.40 10.81 2.70
CA ASP A 461 17.12 9.68 3.57
C ASP A 461 18.23 8.60 3.54
N GLY A 462 19.16 8.70 2.58
CA GLY A 462 20.27 7.78 2.42
C GLY A 462 19.92 6.46 1.74
N TRP A 463 18.68 6.30 1.31
CA TRP A 463 18.23 5.12 0.58
C TRP A 463 18.79 5.08 -0.84
N LYS A 464 19.03 3.88 -1.36
CA LYS A 464 19.60 3.61 -2.68
C LYS A 464 18.95 2.39 -3.30
N TYR A 465 18.96 2.33 -4.62
CA TYR A 465 18.58 1.12 -5.34
C TYR A 465 19.66 0.04 -5.25
N VAL A 466 19.25 -1.18 -4.92
CA VAL A 466 20.05 -2.40 -5.15
C VAL A 466 20.02 -2.73 -6.63
N TRP A 467 18.84 -2.68 -7.20
CA TRP A 467 18.57 -3.03 -8.60
C TRP A 467 17.40 -2.21 -9.10
N ILE A 468 17.48 -1.89 -10.35
CA ILE A 468 16.47 -1.20 -11.12
C ILE A 468 16.17 -2.06 -12.34
N ASP A 469 14.90 -2.45 -12.54
CA ASP A 469 14.46 -3.18 -13.74
C ASP A 469 14.40 -2.24 -14.94
N ALA A 470 15.35 -2.38 -15.88
CA ALA A 470 15.40 -1.57 -17.09
C ALA A 470 14.29 -1.85 -18.12
N TRP A 471 13.41 -2.85 -17.87
CA TRP A 471 12.45 -3.30 -18.89
C TRP A 471 10.99 -2.97 -18.54
N SER A 472 10.61 -2.82 -17.28
CA SER A 472 9.20 -2.77 -16.92
C SER A 472 8.85 -2.01 -15.63
N GLY A 473 9.80 -1.34 -14.94
CA GLY A 473 9.54 -0.83 -13.61
C GLY A 473 9.08 -1.99 -12.71
N GLY A 474 9.80 -3.11 -12.74
CA GLY A 474 9.36 -4.36 -12.15
C GLY A 474 9.35 -4.32 -10.64
N ASP A 475 8.43 -5.11 -10.05
CA ASP A 475 8.36 -5.28 -8.61
C ASP A 475 9.64 -5.89 -8.05
N GLY A 476 10.23 -5.26 -7.05
CA GLY A 476 11.17 -5.90 -6.15
C GLY A 476 10.38 -6.79 -5.18
N CYS A 477 10.78 -8.06 -5.07
CA CYS A 477 10.08 -8.97 -4.15
C CYS A 477 10.87 -9.13 -2.85
N PHE A 478 11.85 -10.03 -2.82
CA PHE A 478 12.76 -10.22 -1.70
C PHE A 478 14.09 -9.53 -1.97
N THR A 479 14.70 -8.92 -0.95
CA THR A 479 16.04 -8.36 -1.03
C THR A 479 16.82 -8.72 0.23
N ILE A 480 17.79 -9.64 0.12
CA ILE A 480 18.46 -10.26 1.26
C ILE A 480 19.97 -10.05 1.16
N PRO A 481 20.63 -9.33 2.10
CA PRO A 481 22.07 -9.22 2.17
C PRO A 481 22.70 -10.55 2.60
N ASP A 482 23.89 -10.85 2.08
CA ASP A 482 24.70 -11.96 2.59
C ASP A 482 25.18 -11.63 4.02
N PRO A 483 24.92 -12.47 5.03
CA PRO A 483 25.23 -12.13 6.43
C PRO A 483 26.73 -12.02 6.74
N GLU A 484 27.61 -12.57 5.89
CA GLU A 484 29.06 -12.55 6.06
C GLU A 484 29.80 -11.67 5.03
N ASP A 485 29.13 -11.28 3.92
CA ASP A 485 29.69 -10.42 2.88
C ASP A 485 28.79 -9.21 2.58
N PRO A 486 29.07 -8.04 3.20
CA PRO A 486 28.21 -6.86 3.05
C PRO A 486 28.17 -6.28 1.63
N ASN A 487 29.03 -6.77 0.72
CA ASN A 487 28.98 -6.38 -0.69
C ASN A 487 28.11 -7.28 -1.55
N THR A 488 27.67 -8.42 -1.04
CA THR A 488 26.80 -9.35 -1.76
C THR A 488 25.36 -9.24 -1.30
N VAL A 489 24.45 -8.98 -2.25
CA VAL A 489 22.99 -8.92 -2.01
C VAL A 489 22.28 -9.79 -3.02
N TYR A 490 21.34 -10.58 -2.54
CA TYR A 490 20.41 -11.32 -3.37
C TYR A 490 19.11 -10.52 -3.47
N PHE A 491 18.55 -10.42 -4.67
CA PHE A 491 17.28 -9.75 -4.89
C PHE A 491 16.46 -10.51 -5.92
N SER A 492 15.14 -10.35 -5.83
CA SER A 492 14.24 -11.04 -6.75
C SER A 492 13.19 -10.08 -7.33
N SER A 493 12.70 -10.45 -8.50
CA SER A 493 11.53 -9.88 -9.15
C SER A 493 10.41 -10.90 -9.22
N GLN A 494 9.28 -10.50 -9.83
CA GLN A 494 8.07 -11.32 -9.96
C GLN A 494 8.38 -12.73 -10.53
N TYR A 495 7.58 -13.71 -10.09
CA TYR A 495 7.58 -15.09 -10.63
C TYR A 495 8.93 -15.78 -10.58
N GLY A 496 9.68 -15.58 -9.49
CA GLY A 496 10.91 -16.31 -9.16
C GLY A 496 12.15 -15.87 -9.95
N GLY A 497 12.14 -14.67 -10.50
CA GLY A 497 13.36 -14.03 -10.97
C GLY A 497 14.27 -13.74 -9.78
N VAL A 498 15.44 -14.38 -9.67
CA VAL A 498 16.40 -14.15 -8.59
C VAL A 498 17.78 -13.89 -9.12
N MET A 499 18.46 -12.88 -8.55
CA MET A 499 19.75 -12.37 -8.93
C MET A 499 20.66 -12.29 -7.70
N ARG A 500 21.96 -12.43 -7.92
CA ARG A 500 23.01 -12.11 -6.95
C ARG A 500 23.79 -10.91 -7.46
N LYS A 501 23.91 -9.86 -6.65
CA LYS A 501 24.64 -8.64 -6.98
C LYS A 501 25.82 -8.41 -6.04
N ASN A 502 26.96 -8.01 -6.60
CA ASN A 502 28.01 -7.36 -5.82
C ASN A 502 27.79 -5.85 -5.92
N ILE A 503 27.40 -5.20 -4.82
CA ILE A 503 27.07 -3.77 -4.78
C ILE A 503 28.27 -2.90 -5.14
N LYS A 504 29.46 -3.23 -4.60
CA LYS A 504 30.68 -2.46 -4.81
C LYS A 504 31.18 -2.53 -6.26
N ALA A 505 31.06 -3.71 -6.89
CA ALA A 505 31.47 -3.91 -8.27
C ALA A 505 30.37 -3.58 -9.28
N ASP A 506 29.17 -3.30 -8.82
CA ASP A 506 27.94 -3.09 -9.62
C ASP A 506 27.69 -4.20 -10.66
N ARG A 507 27.86 -5.47 -10.26
CA ARG A 507 27.70 -6.63 -11.13
C ARG A 507 26.63 -7.57 -10.62
N SER A 508 25.68 -7.89 -11.48
CA SER A 508 24.59 -8.83 -11.21
C SER A 508 24.72 -10.11 -12.05
N VAL A 509 24.32 -11.24 -11.46
CA VAL A 509 24.27 -12.55 -12.13
C VAL A 509 22.92 -13.19 -11.81
N SER A 510 22.21 -13.67 -12.85
CA SER A 510 20.99 -14.43 -12.63
C SER A 510 21.33 -15.81 -12.06
N ILE A 511 20.72 -16.11 -10.92
CA ILE A 511 20.87 -17.39 -10.22
C ILE A 511 19.56 -18.18 -10.17
N ARG A 512 18.58 -17.84 -11.02
CA ARG A 512 17.28 -18.51 -11.07
C ARG A 512 17.42 -20.01 -11.32
N PRO A 513 16.85 -20.88 -10.45
CA PRO A 513 16.91 -22.34 -10.65
C PRO A 513 16.13 -22.78 -11.89
N ARG A 514 16.53 -23.91 -12.44
CA ARG A 514 15.87 -24.57 -13.57
C ARG A 514 15.66 -26.03 -13.25
N LEU A 515 14.58 -26.61 -13.78
CA LEU A 515 14.35 -28.04 -13.70
C LEU A 515 15.50 -28.82 -14.37
N PRO A 516 15.89 -29.99 -13.83
CA PRO A 516 16.92 -30.84 -14.43
C PRO A 516 16.55 -31.22 -15.88
N LYS A 517 17.56 -31.36 -16.74
CA LYS A 517 17.35 -31.76 -18.13
C LYS A 517 16.58 -33.10 -18.20
N GLY A 518 15.48 -33.12 -18.95
CA GLY A 518 14.62 -34.31 -19.10
C GLY A 518 13.53 -34.42 -18.06
N HIS A 519 13.44 -33.50 -17.08
CA HIS A 519 12.32 -33.45 -16.15
C HIS A 519 11.01 -33.15 -16.88
N LYS A 520 9.94 -33.90 -16.61
CA LYS A 520 8.65 -33.80 -17.33
C LYS A 520 7.67 -32.77 -16.71
N GLY A 521 8.00 -32.20 -15.55
CA GLY A 521 7.19 -31.17 -14.87
C GLY A 521 7.38 -29.78 -15.45
N ASN A 522 6.47 -28.87 -15.09
CA ASN A 522 6.58 -27.45 -15.36
C ASN A 522 6.88 -26.69 -14.07
N LEU A 523 7.69 -25.65 -14.16
CA LEU A 523 8.00 -24.79 -13.05
C LEU A 523 7.00 -23.66 -12.95
N ALA A 524 6.37 -23.53 -11.79
CA ALA A 524 5.43 -22.47 -11.44
C ALA A 524 5.92 -21.70 -10.21
N TYR A 525 5.64 -20.43 -10.17
CA TYR A 525 5.97 -19.54 -9.05
C TYR A 525 4.78 -18.66 -8.69
N THR A 526 4.65 -18.33 -7.41
CA THR A 526 3.81 -17.21 -6.97
C THR A 526 4.39 -15.88 -7.47
N PHE A 527 3.61 -14.81 -7.40
CA PHE A 527 4.09 -13.48 -7.78
C PHE A 527 5.33 -13.10 -6.95
N VAL A 528 5.25 -13.19 -5.62
CA VAL A 528 6.37 -13.04 -4.69
C VAL A 528 6.88 -14.43 -4.32
N ALA A 529 7.80 -14.98 -5.11
CA ALA A 529 8.31 -16.34 -4.92
C ALA A 529 9.35 -16.38 -3.81
N PRO A 530 9.17 -17.23 -2.77
CA PRO A 530 10.03 -17.21 -1.61
C PRO A 530 11.40 -17.86 -1.87
N TYR A 531 12.44 -17.22 -1.36
CA TYR A 531 13.79 -17.77 -1.21
C TYR A 531 14.44 -17.24 0.06
N PHE A 532 15.43 -17.92 0.57
CA PHE A 532 16.19 -17.47 1.74
C PHE A 532 17.62 -18.03 1.76
N ILE A 533 18.48 -17.43 2.58
CA ILE A 533 19.82 -17.91 2.92
C ILE A 533 19.72 -18.78 4.17
N SER A 534 20.32 -19.98 4.16
CA SER A 534 20.33 -20.86 5.33
C SER A 534 20.94 -20.18 6.55
N LEU A 535 20.27 -20.31 7.70
CA LEU A 535 20.78 -19.83 8.99
C LEU A 535 22.05 -20.56 9.47
N HIS A 536 22.32 -21.75 8.91
CA HIS A 536 23.44 -22.60 9.29
C HIS A 536 24.66 -22.46 8.39
N ASN A 537 24.48 -21.95 7.15
CA ASN A 537 25.58 -21.74 6.20
C ASN A 537 25.19 -20.71 5.13
N HIS A 538 25.79 -19.55 5.16
CA HIS A 538 25.51 -18.45 4.24
C HIS A 538 25.74 -18.75 2.74
N LEU A 539 26.49 -19.82 2.41
CA LEU A 539 26.66 -20.28 1.03
C LEU A 539 25.45 -21.06 0.52
N THR A 540 24.58 -21.51 1.45
CA THR A 540 23.42 -22.33 1.13
C THR A 540 22.19 -21.46 0.92
N LEU A 541 21.56 -21.60 -0.25
CA LEU A 541 20.30 -20.93 -0.60
C LEU A 541 19.20 -21.96 -0.84
N TYR A 542 17.99 -21.59 -0.47
CA TYR A 542 16.77 -22.30 -0.83
C TYR A 542 15.89 -21.38 -1.68
N HIS A 543 15.26 -21.91 -2.72
CA HIS A 543 14.30 -21.21 -3.57
C HIS A 543 13.11 -22.10 -3.88
N ALA A 544 11.89 -21.58 -3.75
CA ALA A 544 10.69 -22.38 -3.92
C ALA A 544 9.71 -21.79 -4.95
N GLY A 545 9.31 -22.66 -5.85
CA GLY A 545 8.14 -22.55 -6.72
C GLY A 545 7.14 -23.62 -6.35
N ASN A 546 6.60 -24.38 -7.33
CA ASN A 546 5.91 -25.63 -7.05
C ASN A 546 6.89 -26.76 -6.64
N TYR A 547 8.18 -26.56 -6.87
CA TYR A 547 9.30 -27.38 -6.41
C TYR A 547 10.21 -26.58 -5.49
N VAL A 548 10.95 -27.28 -4.63
CA VAL A 548 12.00 -26.70 -3.78
C VAL A 548 13.39 -27.03 -4.33
N PHE A 549 14.20 -26.00 -4.43
CA PHE A 549 15.60 -26.09 -4.87
C PHE A 549 16.55 -25.68 -3.74
N LYS A 550 17.71 -26.34 -3.68
CA LYS A 550 18.81 -26.05 -2.77
C LYS A 550 20.10 -25.79 -3.55
N SER A 551 20.81 -24.73 -3.21
CA SER A 551 22.19 -24.46 -3.68
C SER A 551 23.13 -24.50 -2.50
N LEU A 552 24.35 -24.97 -2.70
CA LEU A 552 25.43 -24.97 -1.71
C LEU A 552 26.56 -23.98 -2.05
N ASN A 553 26.39 -23.18 -3.09
CA ASN A 553 27.42 -22.31 -3.67
C ASN A 553 26.84 -20.97 -4.15
N ARG A 554 26.03 -20.32 -3.29
CA ARG A 554 25.47 -18.97 -3.55
C ARG A 554 24.64 -18.88 -4.83
N GLY A 555 23.97 -19.97 -5.23
CA GLY A 555 23.13 -20.03 -6.42
C GLY A 555 23.83 -20.33 -7.73
N ASP A 556 25.13 -20.59 -7.76
CA ASP A 556 25.86 -20.96 -8.98
C ASP A 556 25.37 -22.28 -9.56
N SER A 557 24.93 -23.20 -8.72
CA SER A 557 24.23 -24.42 -9.12
C SER A 557 23.14 -24.81 -8.14
N TRP A 558 22.11 -25.51 -8.66
CA TRP A 558 20.93 -25.88 -7.90
C TRP A 558 20.65 -27.37 -7.99
N LYS A 559 20.23 -27.96 -6.86
CA LYS A 559 19.69 -29.30 -6.75
C LYS A 559 18.19 -29.22 -6.50
N LEU A 560 17.39 -29.96 -7.24
CA LEU A 560 15.99 -30.18 -6.96
C LEU A 560 15.88 -31.15 -5.77
N ILE A 561 15.19 -30.71 -4.69
CA ILE A 561 15.09 -31.45 -3.43
C ILE A 561 13.64 -31.80 -3.03
N SER A 562 12.68 -31.62 -3.94
CA SER A 562 11.30 -32.04 -3.67
C SER A 562 10.62 -32.58 -4.91
N PRO A 563 9.54 -33.37 -4.76
CA PRO A 563 8.55 -33.53 -5.82
C PRO A 563 7.77 -32.24 -6.07
N ASP A 564 6.79 -32.24 -6.99
CA ASP A 564 5.81 -31.14 -7.11
C ASP A 564 4.90 -31.13 -5.87
N LEU A 565 5.20 -30.23 -4.93
CA LEU A 565 4.45 -30.10 -3.67
C LEU A 565 3.12 -29.35 -3.85
N ALA A 566 2.99 -28.59 -4.93
CA ALA A 566 1.81 -27.80 -5.21
C ALA A 566 0.77 -28.51 -6.07
N LYS A 567 1.16 -29.64 -6.68
CA LYS A 567 0.32 -30.40 -7.62
C LYS A 567 -0.22 -29.52 -8.77
N SER A 568 0.62 -28.58 -9.23
CA SER A 568 0.30 -27.70 -10.35
C SER A 568 0.05 -28.48 -11.63
N SER A 569 -0.99 -28.13 -12.39
CA SER A 569 -1.34 -28.77 -13.65
C SER A 569 -1.35 -27.77 -14.82
N TYR A 570 -0.38 -27.91 -15.72
CA TYR A 570 -0.34 -27.12 -16.95
C TYR A 570 -1.51 -27.43 -17.88
N LYS A 571 -1.96 -28.70 -17.95
CA LYS A 571 -3.11 -29.11 -18.78
C LYS A 571 -4.40 -28.49 -18.31
N GLU A 572 -4.58 -28.36 -17.01
CA GLU A 572 -5.76 -27.76 -16.38
C GLU A 572 -5.62 -26.25 -16.14
N LYS A 573 -4.48 -25.67 -16.56
CA LYS A 573 -4.12 -24.26 -16.31
C LYS A 573 -4.12 -23.86 -14.82
N ILE A 574 -3.84 -24.82 -13.94
CA ILE A 574 -3.69 -24.60 -12.50
C ILE A 574 -2.21 -24.30 -12.22
N SER A 575 -1.94 -23.10 -11.75
CA SER A 575 -0.61 -22.68 -11.31
C SER A 575 -0.68 -22.42 -9.79
N ILE A 576 -0.28 -23.43 -9.01
CA ILE A 576 -0.15 -23.36 -7.55
C ILE A 576 1.34 -23.43 -7.22
N ALA A 577 1.80 -22.61 -6.29
CA ALA A 577 3.21 -22.57 -5.91
C ALA A 577 3.38 -22.24 -4.42
N MET A 578 4.61 -22.29 -3.93
CA MET A 578 4.93 -21.92 -2.55
C MET A 578 4.74 -20.42 -2.32
N GLY A 579 4.03 -20.09 -1.25
CA GLY A 579 3.90 -18.76 -0.70
C GLY A 579 4.94 -18.46 0.39
N ALA A 580 5.37 -19.51 1.10
CA ALA A 580 6.41 -19.41 2.11
C ALA A 580 7.27 -20.69 2.18
N ILE A 581 8.53 -20.52 2.57
CA ILE A 581 9.47 -21.60 2.90
C ILE A 581 10.37 -21.13 4.04
N ALA A 582 10.70 -22.05 4.99
CA ALA A 582 11.59 -21.75 6.10
C ALA A 582 12.41 -22.97 6.52
N GLU A 583 13.62 -22.70 7.07
CA GLU A 583 14.48 -23.69 7.72
C GLU A 583 14.43 -23.52 9.24
N SER A 584 14.44 -24.61 9.99
CA SER A 584 14.54 -24.56 11.45
C SER A 584 15.88 -23.92 11.87
N PRO A 585 15.88 -22.93 12.79
CA PRO A 585 17.12 -22.40 13.34
C PRO A 585 17.87 -23.39 14.26
N LEU A 586 17.22 -24.46 14.69
CA LEU A 586 17.78 -25.45 15.62
C LEU A 586 18.32 -26.72 14.92
N GLU A 587 17.88 -26.99 13.68
CA GLU A 587 18.24 -28.23 12.97
C GLU A 587 18.37 -27.97 11.46
N PRO A 588 19.60 -28.03 10.88
CA PRO A 588 19.79 -27.86 9.45
C PRO A 588 19.09 -28.98 8.67
N GLY A 589 18.40 -28.60 7.56
CA GLY A 589 17.68 -29.55 6.72
C GLY A 589 16.29 -29.94 7.26
N LEU A 590 15.86 -29.42 8.42
CA LEU A 590 14.46 -29.42 8.83
C LEU A 590 13.78 -28.22 8.16
N LEU A 591 13.00 -28.50 7.10
CA LEU A 591 12.40 -27.48 6.26
C LEU A 591 10.87 -27.58 6.31
N TYR A 592 10.24 -26.42 6.14
CA TYR A 592 8.80 -26.27 6.04
C TYR A 592 8.45 -25.47 4.79
N ALA A 593 7.37 -25.84 4.09
CA ALA A 593 6.91 -25.14 2.90
C ALA A 593 5.37 -25.02 2.91
N GLY A 594 4.86 -23.85 2.54
CA GLY A 594 3.43 -23.55 2.48
C GLY A 594 3.03 -23.02 1.12
N THR A 595 1.91 -23.52 0.56
CA THR A 595 1.43 -23.10 -0.75
C THR A 595 0.45 -21.91 -0.66
N ASP A 596 0.21 -21.29 -1.80
CA ASP A 596 -0.83 -20.25 -1.99
C ASP A 596 -2.28 -20.80 -1.94
N ARG A 597 -2.43 -22.13 -1.71
CA ARG A 597 -3.71 -22.84 -1.57
C ARG A 597 -3.79 -23.68 -0.31
N GLY A 598 -3.01 -23.33 0.73
CA GLY A 598 -3.14 -23.89 2.07
C GLY A 598 -2.50 -25.26 2.31
N ALA A 599 -1.78 -25.83 1.35
CA ALA A 599 -1.02 -27.04 1.59
C ALA A 599 0.25 -26.71 2.37
N PHE A 600 0.47 -27.44 3.49
CA PHE A 600 1.64 -27.31 4.34
C PHE A 600 2.45 -28.61 4.33
N TRP A 601 3.75 -28.50 4.11
CA TRP A 601 4.69 -29.61 3.97
C TRP A 601 5.87 -29.46 4.92
N ALA A 602 6.35 -30.58 5.42
CA ALA A 602 7.57 -30.64 6.24
C ALA A 602 8.51 -31.76 5.76
N THR A 603 9.81 -31.54 5.94
CA THR A 603 10.87 -32.55 5.79
C THR A 603 11.89 -32.39 6.92
N ASN A 604 12.40 -33.48 7.47
CA ASN A 604 13.45 -33.49 8.48
C ASN A 604 14.76 -34.15 7.97
N ASN A 605 14.87 -34.40 6.70
CA ASN A 605 15.97 -35.10 6.08
C ASN A 605 16.50 -34.39 4.80
N ASP A 606 16.52 -33.04 4.86
CA ASP A 606 17.06 -32.18 3.79
C ASP A 606 16.35 -32.38 2.43
N GLY A 607 15.04 -32.62 2.47
CA GLY A 607 14.21 -32.74 1.29
C GLY A 607 14.21 -34.10 0.62
N ILE A 608 14.79 -35.13 1.25
CA ILE A 608 14.74 -36.53 0.72
C ILE A 608 13.30 -37.01 0.68
N GLU A 609 12.55 -36.74 1.76
CA GLU A 609 11.14 -37.04 1.87
C GLU A 609 10.37 -35.84 2.38
N TRP A 610 9.20 -35.58 1.80
CA TRP A 610 8.28 -34.51 2.22
C TRP A 610 6.94 -35.12 2.65
N THR A 611 6.42 -34.68 3.78
CA THR A 611 5.11 -35.11 4.31
C THR A 611 4.16 -33.91 4.35
N GLU A 612 2.94 -34.10 3.84
CA GLU A 612 1.88 -33.10 3.87
C GLU A 612 1.17 -33.13 5.24
N HIS A 613 0.99 -31.94 5.84
CA HIS A 613 0.37 -31.74 7.16
C HIS A 613 -0.70 -30.62 7.11
N SER A 614 -1.51 -30.57 6.07
CA SER A 614 -2.50 -29.49 5.81
C SER A 614 -3.81 -29.66 6.60
N LYS A 615 -4.00 -30.78 7.31
CA LYS A 615 -5.27 -31.06 8.00
C LYS A 615 -5.56 -30.02 9.08
N GLY A 616 -6.72 -29.36 8.99
CA GLY A 616 -7.16 -28.33 9.94
C GLY A 616 -6.79 -26.91 9.53
N LEU A 617 -6.03 -26.72 8.47
CA LEU A 617 -5.73 -25.40 7.90
C LEU A 617 -6.78 -24.99 6.86
N PRO A 618 -7.07 -23.67 6.71
CA PRO A 618 -7.93 -23.19 5.65
C PRO A 618 -7.21 -23.28 4.29
N ASN A 619 -7.97 -23.51 3.21
CA ASN A 619 -7.45 -23.50 1.84
C ASN A 619 -7.22 -22.04 1.39
N ARG A 620 -6.22 -21.38 1.98
CA ARG A 620 -5.83 -19.99 1.76
C ARG A 620 -4.31 -19.88 1.68
N TYR A 621 -3.82 -18.74 1.27
CA TYR A 621 -2.41 -18.46 1.04
C TYR A 621 -1.61 -18.51 2.35
N ILE A 622 -0.69 -19.50 2.52
CA ILE A 622 0.28 -19.53 3.62
C ILE A 622 1.37 -18.50 3.28
N ARG A 623 1.35 -17.36 3.98
CA ARG A 623 2.20 -16.20 3.69
C ARG A 623 3.49 -16.18 4.50
N SER A 624 3.45 -16.71 5.73
CA SER A 624 4.60 -16.72 6.65
C SER A 624 4.71 -18.03 7.40
N ILE A 625 5.93 -18.52 7.57
CA ILE A 625 6.28 -19.69 8.36
C ILE A 625 7.44 -19.30 9.27
N CYS A 626 7.26 -19.45 10.59
CA CYS A 626 8.27 -19.13 11.60
C CYS A 626 8.54 -20.38 12.46
N PRO A 627 9.57 -21.18 12.17
CA PRO A 627 10.01 -22.25 13.05
C PRO A 627 10.60 -21.67 14.33
N SER A 628 10.28 -22.30 15.48
CA SER A 628 10.71 -21.79 16.79
C SER A 628 12.22 -21.93 17.00
N ARG A 629 12.78 -20.93 17.69
CA ARG A 629 14.18 -20.91 18.17
C ARG A 629 14.38 -21.66 19.49
N PHE A 630 13.29 -22.04 20.17
CA PHE A 630 13.33 -22.66 21.51
C PHE A 630 12.91 -24.13 21.48
N ASN A 631 12.05 -24.53 20.53
CA ASN A 631 11.55 -25.87 20.41
C ASN A 631 11.53 -26.33 18.94
N LYS A 632 12.37 -27.29 18.57
CA LYS A 632 12.52 -27.73 17.18
C LYS A 632 11.25 -28.32 16.56
N SER A 633 10.30 -28.81 17.37
CA SER A 633 9.01 -29.33 16.88
C SER A 633 7.94 -28.26 16.71
N ARG A 634 8.19 -27.02 17.20
CA ARG A 634 7.24 -25.93 17.13
C ARG A 634 7.42 -25.12 15.85
N VAL A 635 6.29 -24.80 15.21
CA VAL A 635 6.25 -23.90 14.05
C VAL A 635 4.98 -23.05 14.08
N TYR A 636 5.13 -21.78 13.78
CA TYR A 636 4.04 -20.83 13.65
C TYR A 636 3.79 -20.52 12.17
N ILE A 637 2.53 -20.25 11.80
CA ILE A 637 2.18 -19.82 10.45
C ILE A 637 1.16 -18.69 10.47
N ALA A 638 1.30 -17.79 9.50
CA ALA A 638 0.28 -16.80 9.13
C ALA A 638 -0.28 -17.14 7.75
N ILE A 639 -1.62 -17.08 7.65
CA ILE A 639 -2.35 -17.38 6.42
C ILE A 639 -3.25 -16.19 6.09
N THR A 640 -3.28 -15.78 4.83
CA THR A 640 -4.12 -14.71 4.34
C THR A 640 -5.16 -15.20 3.35
N GLY A 641 -6.39 -14.73 3.49
CA GLY A 641 -7.50 -14.99 2.58
C GLY A 641 -7.87 -13.80 1.69
N ILE A 642 -7.05 -12.74 1.67
CA ILE A 642 -7.37 -11.48 0.97
C ILE A 642 -7.71 -11.70 -0.53
N ASN A 643 -7.05 -12.65 -1.18
CA ASN A 643 -7.28 -12.99 -2.57
C ASN A 643 -8.52 -13.90 -2.80
N ASP A 644 -9.30 -14.13 -1.78
CA ASP A 644 -10.55 -14.90 -1.83
C ASP A 644 -11.72 -14.12 -1.18
N ASP A 645 -11.56 -12.79 -0.96
CA ASP A 645 -12.47 -11.95 -0.18
C ASP A 645 -12.75 -12.50 1.24
N ASP A 646 -11.81 -13.29 1.77
CA ASP A 646 -11.84 -13.88 3.11
C ASP A 646 -10.94 -13.07 4.04
N LEU A 647 -11.55 -12.15 4.78
CA LEU A 647 -10.84 -11.20 5.66
C LEU A 647 -10.59 -11.73 7.07
N LYS A 648 -10.81 -13.02 7.32
CA LYS A 648 -10.63 -13.61 8.64
C LYS A 648 -9.17 -13.69 9.06
N LYS A 649 -8.97 -13.62 10.36
CA LYS A 649 -7.66 -13.80 11.02
C LYS A 649 -7.24 -15.26 11.05
N TYR A 650 -6.05 -15.56 10.56
CA TYR A 650 -5.50 -16.92 10.53
C TYR A 650 -4.05 -16.93 11.01
N LEU A 651 -3.86 -17.22 12.31
CA LEU A 651 -2.57 -17.52 12.91
C LEU A 651 -2.66 -18.88 13.63
N PHE A 652 -1.70 -19.74 13.36
CA PHE A 652 -1.68 -21.09 13.93
C PHE A 652 -0.31 -21.43 14.50
N VAL A 653 -0.30 -22.32 15.51
CA VAL A 653 0.90 -22.97 16.03
C VAL A 653 0.74 -24.48 15.96
N SER A 654 1.83 -25.16 15.61
CA SER A 654 2.01 -26.59 15.77
C SER A 654 3.15 -26.87 16.75
N GLU A 655 2.98 -27.85 17.65
CA GLU A 655 4.03 -28.30 18.58
C GLU A 655 4.65 -29.64 18.15
N ASP A 656 4.29 -30.15 16.96
CA ASP A 656 4.61 -31.51 16.50
C ASP A 656 5.03 -31.55 15.00
N TYR A 657 5.83 -30.57 14.57
CA TYR A 657 6.33 -30.44 13.20
C TYR A 657 5.24 -30.21 12.13
N GLY A 658 4.13 -29.58 12.48
CA GLY A 658 3.00 -29.30 11.59
C GLY A 658 1.93 -30.40 11.51
N LYS A 659 2.05 -31.51 12.28
CA LYS A 659 1.07 -32.62 12.24
C LYS A 659 -0.29 -32.21 12.76
N THR A 660 -0.32 -31.36 13.80
CA THR A 660 -1.55 -30.78 14.35
C THR A 660 -1.43 -29.29 14.53
N TRP A 661 -2.57 -28.59 14.39
CA TRP A 661 -2.61 -27.14 14.41
C TRP A 661 -3.58 -26.62 15.45
N LYS A 662 -3.17 -25.58 16.17
CA LYS A 662 -3.98 -24.81 17.11
C LYS A 662 -4.02 -23.36 16.68
N SER A 663 -5.22 -22.76 16.59
CA SER A 663 -5.36 -21.32 16.38
C SER A 663 -4.89 -20.53 17.61
N ILE A 664 -4.21 -19.41 17.36
CA ILE A 664 -3.69 -18.48 18.37
C ILE A 664 -4.19 -17.05 18.14
N THR A 665 -5.39 -16.89 17.59
CA THR A 665 -5.95 -15.59 17.18
C THR A 665 -6.80 -14.89 18.24
N SER A 666 -7.21 -15.58 19.30
CA SER A 666 -8.03 -15.10 20.43
C SER A 666 -8.73 -13.73 20.23
N ASN A 667 -8.25 -12.69 20.89
CA ASN A 667 -8.80 -11.33 20.89
C ASN A 667 -8.26 -10.42 19.77
N LEU A 668 -7.51 -10.94 18.78
CA LEU A 668 -7.14 -10.16 17.58
C LEU A 668 -8.38 -9.69 16.82
N PRO A 669 -8.33 -8.55 16.12
CA PRO A 669 -9.43 -8.12 15.27
C PRO A 669 -9.61 -9.07 14.07
N ASP A 670 -10.84 -9.11 13.52
CA ASP A 670 -11.14 -9.92 12.34
C ASP A 670 -10.59 -9.25 11.07
N GLU A 671 -9.28 -9.39 10.88
CA GLU A 671 -8.55 -8.89 9.72
C GLU A 671 -7.44 -9.85 9.32
N VAL A 672 -6.98 -9.75 8.09
CA VAL A 672 -5.97 -10.66 7.55
C VAL A 672 -4.62 -10.51 8.25
N ALA A 673 -3.94 -11.65 8.47
CA ALA A 673 -2.57 -11.73 8.95
C ALA A 673 -1.61 -11.97 7.78
N TYR A 674 -0.45 -11.32 7.83
CA TYR A 674 0.59 -11.44 6.81
C TYR A 674 1.86 -12.11 7.32
N VAL A 675 2.26 -11.84 8.54
CA VAL A 675 3.52 -12.33 9.12
C VAL A 675 3.37 -12.65 10.59
N ILE A 676 4.09 -13.69 11.05
CA ILE A 676 4.24 -14.03 12.47
C ILE A 676 5.72 -14.26 12.76
N LEU A 677 6.20 -13.76 13.90
CA LEU A 677 7.59 -13.80 14.29
C LEU A 677 7.69 -14.15 15.79
N GLU A 678 8.60 -15.08 16.17
CA GLU A 678 8.96 -15.39 17.54
C GLU A 678 10.12 -14.51 18.00
N ASP A 679 10.06 -13.98 19.23
CA ASP A 679 11.13 -13.15 19.80
C ASP A 679 12.41 -13.99 19.99
N PRO A 680 13.62 -13.44 19.65
CA PRO A 680 14.86 -14.21 19.74
C PRO A 680 15.32 -14.54 21.17
N VAL A 681 14.77 -13.88 22.20
CA VAL A 681 15.19 -14.04 23.60
C VAL A 681 14.11 -14.70 24.47
N SER A 682 12.85 -14.68 24.05
CA SER A 682 11.73 -15.19 24.86
C SER A 682 10.72 -15.99 24.02
N GLU A 683 10.57 -17.28 24.30
CA GLU A 683 9.56 -18.12 23.63
C GLU A 683 8.10 -17.69 23.90
N ASN A 684 7.88 -16.85 24.92
CA ASN A 684 6.54 -16.37 25.27
C ASN A 684 6.12 -15.13 24.45
N ILE A 685 7.09 -14.45 23.81
CA ILE A 685 6.83 -13.22 23.05
C ILE A 685 6.71 -13.55 21.56
N LEU A 686 5.58 -13.16 20.99
CA LEU A 686 5.30 -13.24 19.55
C LEU A 686 4.90 -11.88 18.99
N TYR A 687 5.23 -11.64 17.75
CA TYR A 687 4.81 -10.46 16.98
C TYR A 687 4.01 -10.91 15.77
N ALA A 688 2.89 -10.25 15.50
CA ALA A 688 2.08 -10.51 14.32
C ALA A 688 1.88 -9.21 13.53
N GLY A 689 2.26 -9.22 12.24
CA GLY A 689 1.94 -8.15 11.31
C GLY A 689 0.62 -8.44 10.61
N MET A 690 -0.33 -7.51 10.75
CA MET A 690 -1.69 -7.66 10.23
C MET A 690 -2.09 -6.45 9.37
N TYR A 691 -3.33 -6.44 8.92
CA TYR A 691 -3.86 -5.42 8.01
C TYR A 691 -3.75 -3.98 8.55
N ARG A 692 -3.84 -3.77 9.89
CA ARG A 692 -3.82 -2.40 10.47
C ARG A 692 -2.69 -2.12 11.45
N GLY A 693 -1.77 -3.05 11.68
CA GLY A 693 -0.68 -2.80 12.60
C GLY A 693 0.08 -4.04 13.05
N VAL A 694 1.00 -3.82 13.96
CA VAL A 694 1.77 -4.87 14.62
C VAL A 694 1.14 -5.19 15.96
N TYR A 695 0.88 -6.47 16.20
CA TYR A 695 0.37 -6.97 17.48
C TYR A 695 1.44 -7.77 18.20
N ILE A 696 1.41 -7.70 19.52
CA ILE A 696 2.32 -8.43 20.42
C ILE A 696 1.53 -9.36 21.34
N SER A 697 2.04 -10.56 21.53
CA SER A 697 1.65 -11.46 22.61
C SER A 697 2.85 -11.68 23.53
N THR A 698 2.62 -11.77 24.83
CA THR A 698 3.65 -12.11 25.85
C THR A 698 3.34 -13.44 26.56
N ASP A 699 2.41 -14.22 26.00
CA ASP A 699 1.91 -15.50 26.53
C ASP A 699 1.74 -16.59 25.45
N ARG A 700 2.59 -16.56 24.42
CA ARG A 700 2.58 -17.49 23.28
C ARG A 700 1.26 -17.49 22.49
N GLY A 701 0.68 -16.32 22.26
CA GLY A 701 -0.51 -16.16 21.41
C GLY A 701 -1.83 -16.47 22.14
N GLN A 702 -1.85 -16.56 23.48
CA GLN A 702 -3.10 -16.70 24.23
C GLN A 702 -3.86 -15.38 24.27
N THR A 703 -3.13 -14.25 24.41
CA THR A 703 -3.68 -12.89 24.33
C THR A 703 -2.79 -11.98 23.50
N TRP A 704 -3.37 -10.94 22.89
CA TRP A 704 -2.69 -10.00 22.02
C TRP A 704 -3.02 -8.56 22.40
N SER A 705 -2.06 -7.68 22.23
CA SER A 705 -2.19 -6.23 22.34
C SER A 705 -1.63 -5.53 21.10
N LEU A 706 -2.10 -4.33 20.78
CA LEU A 706 -1.51 -3.52 19.71
C LEU A 706 -0.15 -2.98 20.18
N LEU A 707 0.89 -3.13 19.37
CA LEU A 707 2.24 -2.65 19.68
C LEU A 707 2.46 -1.25 19.09
N GLY A 708 2.71 -0.27 19.94
CA GLY A 708 2.93 1.12 19.53
C GLY A 708 1.65 1.79 19.00
N PRO A 709 0.64 2.03 19.86
CA PRO A 709 -0.68 2.52 19.44
C PRO A 709 -0.68 3.90 18.78
N GLU A 710 0.42 4.66 18.87
CA GLU A 710 0.55 5.96 18.21
C GLU A 710 0.82 5.86 16.70
N MET A 711 1.22 4.68 16.19
CA MET A 711 1.36 4.47 14.75
C MET A 711 -0.02 4.53 14.08
N ALA A 712 -0.08 5.21 12.94
CA ALA A 712 -1.26 5.17 12.10
C ALA A 712 -1.57 3.74 11.63
N ALA A 713 -2.84 3.42 11.45
CA ALA A 713 -3.23 2.14 10.86
C ALA A 713 -2.56 1.98 9.49
N THR A 714 -1.85 0.87 9.30
CA THR A 714 -1.15 0.54 8.05
C THR A 714 -0.97 -0.96 7.92
N CYS A 715 -0.98 -1.45 6.69
CA CYS A 715 -0.77 -2.86 6.40
C CYS A 715 0.69 -3.24 6.63
N ILE A 716 0.91 -4.21 7.50
CA ILE A 716 2.25 -4.74 7.81
C ILE A 716 2.52 -5.92 6.88
N SER A 717 3.39 -5.71 5.91
CA SER A 717 3.74 -6.73 4.92
C SER A 717 4.76 -7.73 5.44
N ASP A 718 5.69 -7.28 6.29
CA ASP A 718 6.73 -8.13 6.85
C ASP A 718 7.31 -7.56 8.16
N LEU A 719 7.94 -8.43 8.95
CA LEU A 719 8.61 -8.12 10.22
C LEU A 719 9.97 -8.82 10.30
N VAL A 720 11.00 -8.11 10.73
CA VAL A 720 12.32 -8.66 11.01
C VAL A 720 12.92 -8.04 12.27
N ILE A 721 13.70 -8.80 13.03
CA ILE A 721 14.43 -8.29 14.20
C ILE A 721 15.91 -8.20 13.87
N GLN A 722 16.47 -6.99 14.03
CA GLN A 722 17.94 -6.83 14.05
C GLN A 722 18.43 -7.16 15.46
N GLU A 723 19.04 -8.34 15.62
CA GLU A 723 19.27 -8.96 16.94
C GLU A 723 20.33 -8.24 17.80
N ARG A 724 21.34 -7.59 17.21
CA ARG A 724 22.36 -6.84 17.97
C ARG A 724 21.73 -5.62 18.66
N GLU A 725 20.92 -4.86 17.95
CA GLU A 725 20.24 -3.67 18.46
C GLU A 725 18.93 -3.98 19.18
N MET A 726 18.35 -5.17 18.95
CA MET A 726 16.97 -5.52 19.34
C MET A 726 15.96 -4.52 18.79
N ASP A 727 16.13 -4.15 17.53
CA ASP A 727 15.17 -3.35 16.78
C ASP A 727 14.24 -4.27 16.01
N LEU A 728 12.95 -4.21 16.32
CA LEU A 728 11.89 -4.77 15.48
C LEU A 728 11.65 -3.81 14.33
N VAL A 729 11.85 -4.27 13.11
CA VAL A 729 11.66 -3.50 11.88
C VAL A 729 10.40 -4.01 11.19
N ALA A 730 9.52 -3.09 10.82
CA ALA A 730 8.25 -3.38 10.14
C ALA A 730 8.25 -2.79 8.74
N GLY A 731 8.18 -3.65 7.73
CA GLY A 731 7.84 -3.28 6.37
C GLY A 731 6.35 -3.07 6.25
N THR A 732 5.95 -1.98 5.60
CA THR A 732 4.53 -1.69 5.38
C THR A 732 4.21 -1.63 3.89
N HIS A 733 2.98 -1.95 3.56
CA HIS A 733 2.48 -1.75 2.21
C HIS A 733 1.73 -0.42 2.15
N GLY A 734 2.47 0.66 1.85
CA GLY A 734 1.94 2.01 1.67
C GLY A 734 2.47 3.12 2.60
N ARG A 735 3.31 2.80 3.61
CA ARG A 735 3.85 3.79 4.55
C ARG A 735 5.36 3.64 4.78
N GLY A 736 6.07 2.96 3.86
CA GLY A 736 7.49 2.72 3.99
C GLY A 736 7.86 1.76 5.13
N ILE A 737 8.94 2.04 5.81
CA ILE A 737 9.49 1.17 6.87
C ILE A 737 9.56 1.91 8.20
N TYR A 738 9.23 1.18 9.26
CA TYR A 738 9.32 1.64 10.66
C TYR A 738 10.23 0.73 11.48
N LYS A 739 10.81 1.27 12.54
CA LYS A 739 11.53 0.47 13.53
C LYS A 739 11.14 0.85 14.96
N MET A 740 11.27 -0.12 15.87
CA MET A 740 11.05 0.05 17.31
C MET A 740 12.06 -0.77 18.09
N ASN A 741 12.68 -0.19 19.11
CA ASN A 741 13.54 -0.98 20.00
C ASN A 741 12.69 -1.77 21.00
N ILE A 742 12.81 -3.10 20.99
CA ILE A 742 12.00 -4.04 21.80
C ILE A 742 12.70 -4.50 23.07
N ARG A 743 13.95 -4.11 23.30
CA ARG A 743 14.73 -4.49 24.50
C ARG A 743 14.01 -4.18 25.81
N PRO A 744 13.30 -3.03 25.98
CA PRO A 744 12.50 -2.79 27.19
C PRO A 744 11.41 -3.84 27.43
N ILE A 745 10.76 -4.35 26.35
CA ILE A 745 9.74 -5.40 26.46
C ILE A 745 10.38 -6.70 26.95
N GLN A 746 11.47 -7.12 26.32
CA GLN A 746 12.20 -8.34 26.69
C GLN A 746 12.64 -8.31 28.16
N GLN A 747 13.19 -7.17 28.64
CA GLN A 747 13.59 -6.97 30.02
C GLN A 747 12.40 -6.99 31.00
N ALA A 748 11.29 -6.39 30.63
CA ALA A 748 10.11 -6.35 31.49
C ALA A 748 9.48 -7.72 31.70
N PHE A 749 9.47 -8.56 30.65
CA PHE A 749 8.86 -9.89 30.68
C PHE A 749 9.84 -11.04 30.92
N GLU A 750 11.13 -10.75 31.19
CA GLU A 750 12.16 -11.80 31.44
C GLU A 750 11.78 -12.78 32.56
N LYS A 751 11.08 -12.29 33.58
CA LYS A 751 10.65 -13.08 34.76
C LYS A 751 9.14 -13.25 34.89
N GLY A 752 8.41 -13.10 33.77
CA GLY A 752 6.96 -13.05 33.72
C GLY A 752 6.44 -11.60 33.71
N ASN A 753 5.15 -11.40 34.01
CA ASN A 753 4.55 -10.07 33.96
C ASN A 753 5.22 -9.11 34.96
N PRO A 754 5.47 -7.84 34.59
CA PRO A 754 6.06 -6.83 35.46
C PRO A 754 5.27 -6.66 36.75
N GLN A 755 5.98 -6.57 37.91
CA GLN A 755 5.38 -6.46 39.25
C GLN A 755 5.61 -5.10 39.92
N SER A 756 6.32 -4.19 39.23
CA SER A 756 6.68 -2.86 39.80
C SER A 756 6.85 -1.83 38.67
N HIS A 757 6.86 -0.56 39.06
CA HIS A 757 7.30 0.50 38.15
C HIS A 757 8.78 0.34 37.79
N VAL A 758 9.12 0.57 36.53
CA VAL A 758 10.50 0.40 36.02
C VAL A 758 10.87 1.54 35.09
N LEU A 759 12.06 2.14 35.27
CA LEU A 759 12.72 2.99 34.30
C LEU A 759 13.80 2.16 33.59
N PHE A 760 13.67 1.99 32.28
CA PHE A 760 14.64 1.22 31.49
C PHE A 760 15.92 2.01 31.20
N LYS A 761 17.01 1.29 30.92
CA LYS A 761 18.29 1.92 30.59
C LYS A 761 18.15 2.79 29.35
N THR A 762 18.46 4.07 29.47
CA THR A 762 18.47 5.01 28.38
C THR A 762 19.72 4.79 27.50
N PRO A 763 19.59 4.77 26.17
CA PRO A 763 20.74 4.67 25.28
C PRO A 763 21.65 5.90 25.40
N VAL A 764 22.91 5.76 24.97
CA VAL A 764 23.85 6.88 24.91
C VAL A 764 23.37 7.86 23.84
N ALA A 765 23.21 9.12 24.23
CA ALA A 765 22.81 10.20 23.32
C ALA A 765 24.03 10.83 22.65
N ARG A 766 23.84 11.34 21.43
CA ARG A 766 24.86 12.11 20.72
C ARG A 766 24.48 13.58 20.64
N PHE A 767 25.39 14.45 21.04
CA PHE A 767 25.22 15.90 20.92
C PHE A 767 25.03 16.28 19.43
N PRO A 768 24.17 17.24 19.08
CA PRO A 768 24.00 17.66 17.69
C PRO A 768 25.34 18.16 17.10
N TRP A 769 25.48 17.97 15.77
CA TRP A 769 26.67 18.53 15.08
C TRP A 769 26.78 20.03 15.31
N ILE A 770 27.98 20.53 15.44
CA ILE A 770 28.25 21.92 15.89
C ILE A 770 27.52 22.97 15.05
N ASN A 771 27.37 22.74 13.76
CA ASN A 771 26.62 23.65 12.86
C ASN A 771 25.11 23.60 13.04
N ASP A 772 24.60 22.63 13.80
CA ASP A 772 23.17 22.47 14.08
C ASP A 772 22.77 22.88 15.48
N THR A 773 23.72 23.32 16.32
CA THR A 773 23.48 23.65 17.73
C THR A 773 22.57 24.87 17.98
N HIS A 774 22.14 25.55 16.93
CA HIS A 774 21.20 26.66 16.98
C HIS A 774 19.92 26.43 16.19
N ARG A 775 19.82 25.29 15.49
CA ARG A 775 18.68 24.98 14.63
C ARG A 775 17.55 24.31 15.41
N ASP A 776 16.33 24.48 14.89
CA ASP A 776 15.20 23.69 15.35
C ASP A 776 15.54 22.18 15.26
N PRO A 777 15.32 21.40 16.34
CA PRO A 777 15.58 19.97 16.37
C PRO A 777 14.97 19.19 15.19
N LYS A 778 13.82 19.64 14.70
CA LYS A 778 13.15 19.07 13.53
C LYS A 778 14.00 19.14 12.25
N TYR A 779 14.90 20.15 12.16
CA TYR A 779 15.75 20.40 10.99
C TYR A 779 17.25 20.27 11.30
N SER A 780 17.59 19.53 12.33
CA SER A 780 18.96 19.34 12.79
C SER A 780 19.37 17.87 12.83
N THR A 781 20.67 17.61 13.06
CA THR A 781 21.21 16.27 13.26
C THR A 781 20.88 15.65 14.62
N VAL A 782 20.08 16.31 15.46
CA VAL A 782 19.68 15.81 16.78
C VAL A 782 18.94 14.48 16.64
N GLU A 783 19.39 13.50 17.38
CA GLU A 783 18.68 12.23 17.61
C GLU A 783 17.90 12.36 18.93
N LYS A 784 16.59 12.12 18.86
CA LYS A 784 15.76 12.14 20.05
C LYS A 784 16.09 10.93 20.93
N VAL A 785 16.33 11.19 22.21
CA VAL A 785 16.65 10.16 23.20
C VAL A 785 15.39 9.55 23.76
N PRO A 786 15.14 8.24 23.60
CA PRO A 786 13.98 7.58 24.18
C PRO A 786 14.19 7.41 25.71
N ILE A 787 13.29 7.99 26.50
CA ILE A 787 13.14 7.75 27.93
C ILE A 787 11.96 6.81 28.07
N THR A 788 12.24 5.53 28.32
CA THR A 788 11.24 4.47 28.35
C THR A 788 11.05 3.96 29.77
N PHE A 789 9.80 3.85 30.21
CA PHE A 789 9.44 3.36 31.54
C PHE A 789 8.14 2.56 31.52
N TYR A 790 7.94 1.71 32.53
CA TYR A 790 6.73 0.92 32.72
C TYR A 790 6.05 1.34 34.04
N LEU A 791 4.74 1.58 33.99
CA LEU A 791 3.94 1.90 35.17
C LEU A 791 2.86 0.83 35.42
N MET A 792 2.57 0.57 36.70
CA MET A 792 1.52 -0.35 37.12
C MET A 792 0.11 0.28 37.11
N LYS A 793 0.02 1.61 36.98
CA LYS A 793 -1.22 2.39 36.99
C LYS A 793 -1.06 3.65 36.13
N ASP A 794 -2.16 4.21 35.69
CA ASP A 794 -2.18 5.55 35.08
C ASP A 794 -1.74 6.59 36.11
N ALA A 795 -0.93 7.55 35.70
CA ALA A 795 -0.44 8.62 36.59
C ALA A 795 0.00 9.86 35.81
N GLU A 796 -0.22 11.03 36.40
CA GLU A 796 0.48 12.21 35.97
C GLU A 796 1.88 12.23 36.62
N VAL A 797 2.92 12.30 35.76
CA VAL A 797 4.31 12.29 36.19
C VAL A 797 5.07 13.48 35.64
N THR A 798 6.15 13.89 36.32
CA THR A 798 7.13 14.82 35.80
C THR A 798 8.37 14.07 35.40
N ILE A 799 8.75 14.20 34.13
CA ILE A 799 10.03 13.72 33.60
C ILE A 799 11.02 14.84 33.74
N SER A 800 12.12 14.63 34.46
CA SER A 800 13.15 15.63 34.69
C SER A 800 14.57 15.11 34.40
N VAL A 801 15.44 16.01 33.96
CA VAL A 801 16.87 15.76 33.70
C VAL A 801 17.69 16.70 34.52
N LYS A 802 18.57 16.16 35.36
CA LYS A 802 19.48 16.90 36.23
C LYS A 802 20.92 16.61 35.88
N ASN A 803 21.80 17.60 36.05
CA ASN A 803 23.23 17.39 35.89
C ASN A 803 23.87 16.74 37.13
N ASN A 804 25.17 16.44 37.06
CA ASN A 804 25.95 15.85 38.16
C ASN A 804 26.10 16.73 39.44
N LYS A 805 25.56 17.97 39.43
CA LYS A 805 25.47 18.88 40.60
C LYS A 805 24.02 19.01 41.07
N ASP A 806 23.14 18.06 40.72
CA ASP A 806 21.70 18.04 41.02
C ASP A 806 20.92 19.28 40.52
N LYS A 807 21.50 20.04 39.59
CA LYS A 807 20.82 21.18 38.98
C LYS A 807 19.87 20.69 37.90
N LEU A 808 18.61 21.10 37.97
CA LEU A 808 17.62 20.86 36.95
C LEU A 808 18.05 21.48 35.62
N ILE A 809 18.09 20.67 34.58
CA ILE A 809 18.45 21.06 33.21
C ILE A 809 17.20 21.19 32.36
N TRP A 810 16.24 20.25 32.52
CA TRP A 810 15.00 20.22 31.76
C TRP A 810 13.94 19.42 32.50
N SER A 811 12.67 19.75 32.32
CA SER A 811 11.55 18.96 32.82
C SER A 811 10.29 19.17 31.97
N THR A 812 9.40 18.18 31.99
CA THR A 812 8.07 18.26 31.38
C THR A 812 7.06 17.41 32.17
N PRO A 813 5.81 17.87 32.32
CA PRO A 813 4.73 17.01 32.77
C PRO A 813 4.41 15.99 31.66
N PHE A 814 4.01 14.79 32.07
CA PHE A 814 3.66 13.72 31.17
C PHE A 814 2.50 12.88 31.73
N MET A 815 1.41 12.73 30.95
CA MET A 815 0.31 11.86 31.32
C MET A 815 0.66 10.43 30.92
N ALA A 816 1.12 9.65 31.88
CA ALA A 816 1.51 8.27 31.68
C ALA A 816 0.33 7.32 31.86
N ARG A 817 0.28 6.26 31.07
CA ARG A 817 -0.70 5.16 31.19
C ARG A 817 -0.07 3.96 31.89
N ARG A 818 -0.89 3.08 32.41
CA ARG A 818 -0.46 1.73 32.77
C ARG A 818 0.21 1.07 31.59
N GLY A 819 1.30 0.30 31.85
CA GLY A 819 2.09 -0.32 30.80
C GLY A 819 3.33 0.50 30.39
N PHE A 820 3.82 0.26 29.18
CA PHE A 820 4.98 0.97 28.62
C PHE A 820 4.61 2.39 28.23
N ASN A 821 5.51 3.32 28.57
CA ASN A 821 5.47 4.71 28.18
C ASN A 821 6.81 5.11 27.62
N GLN A 822 6.84 5.93 26.58
CA GLN A 822 8.07 6.43 26.00
C GLN A 822 7.96 7.91 25.66
N PHE A 823 8.86 8.69 26.22
CA PHE A 823 9.06 10.09 25.86
C PHE A 823 10.37 10.21 25.08
N ARG A 824 10.37 10.92 23.95
CA ARG A 824 11.58 11.13 23.13
C ARG A 824 12.06 12.56 23.27
N TRP A 825 13.10 12.77 24.12
CA TRP A 825 13.70 14.08 24.36
C TRP A 825 14.70 14.45 23.25
N ASP A 826 14.55 15.65 22.69
CA ASP A 826 15.38 16.21 21.64
C ASP A 826 16.65 16.94 22.16
N LEU A 827 17.04 16.71 23.40
CA LEU A 827 18.15 17.32 24.09
C LEU A 827 18.04 18.85 24.29
N VAL A 828 16.95 19.49 23.91
CA VAL A 828 16.72 20.91 24.10
C VAL A 828 16.47 21.18 25.58
N ARG A 829 17.27 22.09 26.17
CA ARG A 829 17.08 22.56 27.52
C ARG A 829 16.36 23.91 27.59
N GLU A 830 16.50 24.73 26.54
CA GLU A 830 15.94 26.08 26.51
C GLU A 830 15.68 26.49 25.04
N LYS A 831 14.53 27.05 24.78
CA LYS A 831 14.19 27.75 23.56
C LYS A 831 14.21 29.25 23.85
N VAL A 832 15.03 29.99 23.14
CA VAL A 832 15.24 31.42 23.34
C VAL A 832 14.74 32.21 22.15
N ASP A 833 13.94 33.23 22.39
CA ASP A 833 13.53 34.16 21.34
C ASP A 833 14.73 34.97 20.86
N SER A 834 14.91 35.02 19.54
CA SER A 834 16.01 35.73 18.95
C SER A 834 15.75 37.25 18.99
N PRO A 835 16.71 38.06 19.46
CA PRO A 835 16.60 39.52 19.34
C PRO A 835 16.80 40.01 17.90
N GLN A 836 17.18 39.13 16.96
CA GLN A 836 17.42 39.45 15.56
C GLN A 836 16.17 39.14 14.69
N PRO A 837 15.72 40.04 13.80
CA PRO A 837 14.51 39.89 13.03
C PRO A 837 14.55 38.73 12.03
N TYR A 838 15.72 38.19 11.74
CA TYR A 838 15.89 37.08 10.78
C TYR A 838 15.81 35.69 11.42
N PHE A 839 15.87 35.55 12.77
CA PHE A 839 15.78 34.29 13.48
C PHE A 839 14.72 34.43 14.57
N VAL A 840 13.60 33.72 14.39
CA VAL A 840 12.47 33.77 15.33
C VAL A 840 12.85 33.16 16.68
N HIS A 841 13.67 32.08 16.66
CA HIS A 841 14.10 31.36 17.87
C HIS A 841 15.49 30.74 17.64
N TYR A 842 16.23 30.51 18.74
CA TYR A 842 17.38 29.60 18.75
C TYR A 842 17.28 28.63 19.94
N TYR A 843 17.92 27.49 19.82
CA TYR A 843 17.80 26.38 20.75
C TYR A 843 19.11 26.16 21.48
N LYS A 844 19.05 25.97 22.82
CA LYS A 844 20.20 25.57 23.63
C LYS A 844 20.03 24.09 24.00
N PHE A 845 21.00 23.28 23.63
CA PHE A 845 21.01 21.86 23.92
C PHE A 845 21.75 21.54 25.23
N ALA A 846 21.43 20.41 25.86
CA ALA A 846 22.19 19.84 26.96
C ALA A 846 23.57 19.41 26.44
N THR A 847 24.63 19.84 27.08
CA THR A 847 26.03 19.59 26.65
C THR A 847 26.45 18.13 26.89
N PRO A 848 27.54 17.65 26.24
CA PRO A 848 28.12 16.35 26.57
C PRO A 848 28.42 16.21 28.07
N GLY A 849 28.10 15.05 28.65
CA GLY A 849 28.23 14.75 30.07
C GLY A 849 27.28 13.63 30.53
N THR A 850 27.28 13.44 31.85
CA THR A 850 26.38 12.49 32.51
C THR A 850 25.28 13.25 33.28
N TYR A 851 24.05 12.74 33.14
CA TYR A 851 22.83 13.31 33.70
C TYR A 851 22.04 12.25 34.46
N GLU A 852 21.27 12.64 35.46
CA GLU A 852 20.23 11.82 36.06
C GLU A 852 18.89 12.12 35.38
N ILE A 853 18.18 11.07 35.03
CA ILE A 853 16.77 11.13 34.65
C ILE A 853 15.96 10.74 35.86
N GLN A 854 14.93 11.51 36.19
CA GLN A 854 13.97 11.19 37.23
C GLN A 854 12.54 11.23 36.67
N ILE A 855 11.75 10.18 36.94
CA ILE A 855 10.30 10.14 36.73
C ILE A 855 9.67 10.23 38.11
N SER A 856 8.99 11.32 38.40
CA SER A 856 8.39 11.56 39.74
C SER A 856 6.89 11.84 39.59
N GLY A 857 6.09 11.27 40.49
CA GLY A 857 4.64 11.43 40.58
C GLY A 857 4.15 10.89 41.92
N ASP A 858 2.81 10.76 42.09
CA ASP A 858 2.25 10.19 43.32
C ASP A 858 2.68 8.72 43.46
N GLU A 859 3.46 8.44 44.55
CA GLU A 859 4.08 7.13 44.82
C GLU A 859 5.06 6.61 43.74
N ILE A 860 5.50 7.47 42.81
CA ILE A 860 6.44 7.14 41.76
C ILE A 860 7.70 7.98 41.90
N ASP A 861 8.85 7.32 42.09
CA ASP A 861 10.18 7.93 42.04
C ASP A 861 11.17 6.97 41.38
N LEU A 862 11.33 7.09 40.08
CA LEU A 862 12.22 6.26 39.28
C LEU A 862 13.44 7.09 38.87
N LYS A 863 14.64 6.55 39.03
CA LYS A 863 15.88 7.22 38.66
C LYS A 863 16.72 6.41 37.73
N GLY A 864 17.30 7.07 36.73
CA GLY A 864 18.18 6.48 35.74
C GLY A 864 19.31 7.41 35.31
N LYS A 865 20.24 6.85 34.52
CA LYS A 865 21.41 7.59 34.05
C LYS A 865 21.29 7.85 32.55
N LEU A 866 21.57 9.08 32.12
CA LEU A 866 21.73 9.45 30.72
C LEU A 866 23.18 9.90 30.48
N THR A 867 23.80 9.43 29.43
CA THR A 867 25.10 9.89 28.93
C THR A 867 24.96 10.56 27.59
N ILE A 868 25.43 11.80 27.47
CA ILE A 868 25.50 12.53 26.19
C ILE A 868 26.98 12.62 25.81
N ILE A 869 27.32 12.16 24.58
CA ILE A 869 28.69 12.22 24.03
C ILE A 869 28.77 13.21 22.88
N GLU A 870 29.97 13.70 22.59
CA GLU A 870 30.19 14.53 21.41
C GLU A 870 30.01 13.73 20.12
N ARG A 871 29.46 14.38 19.09
CA ARG A 871 29.40 13.84 17.73
C ARG A 871 30.70 14.19 16.99
N LYS A 872 31.40 13.19 16.51
CA LYS A 872 32.71 13.36 15.83
C LYS A 872 32.59 13.65 14.34
N SER A 873 31.42 13.42 13.72
CA SER A 873 31.18 13.60 12.29
C SER A 873 29.71 14.00 12.04
N PRO A 874 29.41 14.81 10.99
CA PRO A 874 28.03 15.07 10.58
C PRO A 874 27.32 13.84 10.00
N ASP A 875 28.06 12.84 9.55
CA ASP A 875 27.59 11.74 8.69
C ASP A 875 27.24 10.49 9.48
N LEU A 876 26.48 10.63 10.54
CA LEU A 876 26.01 9.42 11.25
C LEU A 876 24.55 9.48 11.58
#